data_64f53d09b7cbcc17386abdb7f861cdb1
#
_entry.id   64f53d09b7cbcc17386abdb7f861cdb1
#
_cell.length_a   1.000
_cell.length_b   1.000
_cell.length_c   1.000
_cell.angle_alpha   90.00
_cell.angle_beta   90.00
_cell.angle_gamma   90.00
#
_symmetry.space_group_name_H-M   'P 1'
#
loop_
_entity.id
_entity.type
_entity.pdbx_description
1 polymer ?
#
loop_
_entity_poly.entity_id
_entity_poly.type
_entity_poly.pdbx_seq_one_letter_code
_entity_poly.pdbx_strand_id
1 'polypeptide(L)'
;MKKLLVIIVGLFSLLMVYLSVKEVNIIQGTNLYLADYTIADYFNETNYSLSISGNNFETIYNALVEFAGNEEITYVYSYEKNDDQLMYTILNRYIFSSRDDVMEAFDINIKDEIDFSRLDTDAYYSSAADDQSSGRIMILDNHFFDQYLQIFNFKTFNKIEECKSIDHYIHIVCKEKVFNKFIEFLYDYDESISVSNHTGNINEITILKESEGIIAQGKKLLQFNVIVFAVIIISMILKQNRNYMIRRMMGTSTIKIFINEFGKLFALLFGEFALINVLSFFILVKQESVTKWKVLGDIIKFDGYFLIILLGIGIISCLFIRLVGHVKYLNSHNQLSKLYYIQAIIKVIITVVLLVPFVNAYNYGKPYLINYLNVRAMKDEVGNLYSIDSNPEKSKEIFYEYIDKAVYCDFQTYFNSVDTLRYDDVSKDDVYPYPMIRTNAVYLKDHDIRDLDGNKIDIEKIKEDTILVPEEFKNGDLAKYQKRNEPVIYIKNNGKFYNYKLWQPYALDNPILYIQRTFSIVDNEIQSMFFKTDDPKVLKEELKPYNITLVSAQYRYDHYIMTFKEQLIDFGLIFIIYVILYLILIIQSILMFYNEHGKTIAVKYMLGKSKIKRYWELFSVSVLSYAVIFAASTKLDITRKDSIKFICTFAILELVIELLYISYYERKKMISLLKGEK
;
A
#
# COMPACT_ATOMS: atom_id res chain seq x y z
N MET A 1 30.31 16.63 -1.37
CA MET A 1 29.28 17.00 -0.38
C MET A 1 28.18 17.89 -0.96
N LYS A 2 28.48 19.04 -1.62
CA LYS A 2 27.42 19.89 -2.23
C LYS A 2 26.55 19.13 -3.22
N LYS A 3 27.12 18.28 -4.09
CA LYS A 3 26.37 17.44 -5.02
C LYS A 3 25.46 16.42 -4.32
N LEU A 4 25.86 15.91 -3.16
CA LEU A 4 25.02 15.00 -2.37
C LEU A 4 23.80 15.73 -1.79
N LEU A 5 23.96 17.00 -1.37
CA LEU A 5 22.83 17.81 -0.90
C LEU A 5 21.80 18.06 -2.01
N VAL A 6 22.26 18.38 -3.23
CA VAL A 6 21.38 18.52 -4.40
C VAL A 6 20.59 17.23 -4.64
N ILE A 7 21.23 16.07 -4.64
CA ILE A 7 20.54 14.78 -4.82
C ILE A 7 19.48 14.55 -3.72
N ILE A 8 19.85 14.82 -2.45
CA ILE A 8 18.92 14.63 -1.32
C ILE A 8 17.71 15.56 -1.43
N VAL A 9 17.94 16.83 -1.77
CA VAL A 9 16.83 17.79 -1.92
C VAL A 9 15.93 17.42 -3.07
N GLY A 10 16.51 16.98 -4.20
CA GLY A 10 15.72 16.49 -5.34
C GLY A 10 14.87 15.27 -4.99
N LEU A 11 15.44 14.27 -4.29
CA LEU A 11 14.69 13.10 -3.83
C LEU A 11 13.61 13.48 -2.82
N PHE A 12 13.91 14.41 -1.91
CA PHE A 12 12.95 14.90 -0.93
C PHE A 12 11.76 15.59 -1.61
N SER A 13 12.03 16.46 -2.59
CA SER A 13 11.01 17.17 -3.36
C SER A 13 10.09 16.20 -4.13
N LEU A 14 10.68 15.28 -4.89
CA LEU A 14 9.91 14.28 -5.65
C LEU A 14 9.03 13.42 -4.74
N LEU A 15 9.58 12.97 -3.60
CA LEU A 15 8.83 12.17 -2.65
C LEU A 15 7.68 12.97 -2.01
N MET A 16 7.91 14.24 -1.70
CA MET A 16 6.88 15.12 -1.12
C MET A 16 5.68 15.27 -2.05
N VAL A 17 5.94 15.62 -3.33
CA VAL A 17 4.85 15.78 -4.32
C VAL A 17 4.13 14.46 -4.55
N TYR A 18 4.87 13.35 -4.65
CA TYR A 18 4.28 12.02 -4.81
C TYR A 18 3.34 11.66 -3.65
N LEU A 19 3.79 11.86 -2.40
CA LEU A 19 2.97 11.58 -1.22
C LEU A 19 1.75 12.51 -1.13
N SER A 20 1.89 13.80 -1.48
CA SER A 20 0.76 14.73 -1.52
C SER A 20 -0.31 14.30 -2.50
N VAL A 21 0.09 13.91 -3.72
CA VAL A 21 -0.86 13.43 -4.74
C VAL A 21 -1.56 12.16 -4.27
N LYS A 22 -0.80 11.20 -3.71
CA LYS A 22 -1.37 9.96 -3.17
C LYS A 22 -2.31 10.23 -1.99
N GLU A 23 -1.93 11.08 -1.03
CA GLU A 23 -2.76 11.41 0.13
C GLU A 23 -4.08 12.08 -0.29
N VAL A 24 -4.02 13.03 -1.23
CA VAL A 24 -5.23 13.68 -1.75
C VAL A 24 -6.11 12.69 -2.52
N ASN A 25 -5.55 11.81 -3.35
CA ASN A 25 -6.30 10.78 -4.05
C ASN A 25 -7.00 9.82 -3.08
N ILE A 26 -6.30 9.36 -2.05
CA ILE A 26 -6.86 8.46 -1.05
C ILE A 26 -8.01 9.14 -0.29
N ILE A 27 -7.83 10.38 0.16
CA ILE A 27 -8.88 11.13 0.87
C ILE A 27 -10.08 11.32 -0.03
N GLN A 28 -9.89 11.79 -1.27
CA GLN A 28 -10.97 12.03 -2.22
C GLN A 28 -11.75 10.74 -2.53
N GLY A 29 -11.04 9.68 -2.87
CA GLY A 29 -11.70 8.45 -3.20
C GLY A 29 -12.37 7.79 -1.97
N THR A 30 -11.79 7.91 -0.77
CA THR A 30 -12.45 7.49 0.47
C THR A 30 -13.77 8.23 0.67
N ASN A 31 -13.77 9.55 0.49
CA ASN A 31 -14.98 10.37 0.60
C ASN A 31 -16.06 9.94 -0.39
N LEU A 32 -15.68 9.60 -1.62
CA LEU A 32 -16.61 9.14 -2.64
C LEU A 32 -17.10 7.71 -2.40
N TYR A 33 -16.23 6.85 -1.90
CA TYR A 33 -16.58 5.45 -1.60
C TYR A 33 -17.48 5.34 -0.37
N LEU A 34 -17.20 6.11 0.67
CA LEU A 34 -17.95 6.18 1.93
C LEU A 34 -18.89 7.38 1.96
N ALA A 35 -19.67 7.55 0.91
CA ALA A 35 -20.50 8.73 0.72
C ALA A 35 -21.41 9.03 1.91
N ASP A 36 -22.03 8.01 2.47
CA ASP A 36 -22.92 8.10 3.64
C ASP A 36 -22.21 8.59 4.90
N TYR A 37 -21.01 8.06 5.17
CA TYR A 37 -20.19 8.52 6.31
C TYR A 37 -19.62 9.91 6.09
N THR A 38 -19.22 10.22 4.86
CA THR A 38 -18.68 11.53 4.50
C THR A 38 -19.73 12.63 4.70
N ILE A 39 -20.97 12.35 4.30
CA ILE A 39 -22.12 13.25 4.52
C ILE A 39 -22.40 13.40 6.02
N ALA A 40 -22.37 12.27 6.76
CA ALA A 40 -22.60 12.28 8.20
C ALA A 40 -21.57 13.10 8.97
N ASP A 41 -20.28 12.97 8.61
CA ASP A 41 -19.19 13.75 9.22
C ASP A 41 -19.31 15.25 8.90
N TYR A 42 -19.63 15.58 7.65
CA TYR A 42 -19.81 16.97 7.21
C TYR A 42 -20.90 17.70 7.99
N PHE A 43 -22.07 17.04 8.18
CA PHE A 43 -23.18 17.62 8.94
C PHE A 43 -23.08 17.39 10.45
N ASN A 44 -22.05 16.68 10.94
CA ASN A 44 -21.89 16.26 12.33
C ASN A 44 -23.15 15.52 12.85
N GLU A 45 -23.59 14.53 12.07
CA GLU A 45 -24.76 13.70 12.32
C GLU A 45 -24.40 12.21 12.34
N THR A 46 -25.36 11.37 12.70
CA THR A 46 -25.16 9.92 12.77
C THR A 46 -25.61 9.25 11.47
N ASN A 47 -24.82 8.28 11.00
CA ASN A 47 -25.19 7.41 9.90
C ASN A 47 -25.83 6.13 10.46
N TYR A 48 -27.03 5.86 10.02
CA TYR A 48 -27.79 4.66 10.36
C TYR A 48 -27.93 3.79 9.11
N SER A 49 -27.54 2.53 9.19
CA SER A 49 -27.73 1.56 8.11
C SER A 49 -28.97 0.71 8.39
N LEU A 50 -29.96 0.79 7.54
CA LEU A 50 -31.19 0.03 7.65
C LEU A 50 -31.32 -0.99 6.53
N SER A 51 -31.54 -2.25 6.90
CA SER A 51 -32.09 -3.24 5.97
C SER A 51 -33.60 -3.11 6.02
N ILE A 52 -34.19 -2.66 4.95
CA ILE A 52 -35.63 -2.53 4.81
C ILE A 52 -36.07 -3.63 3.86
N SER A 53 -36.86 -4.56 4.35
CA SER A 53 -37.49 -5.61 3.54
C SER A 53 -38.99 -5.44 3.58
N GLY A 54 -39.61 -5.57 2.41
CA GLY A 54 -41.03 -5.52 2.25
C GLY A 54 -41.42 -6.13 0.90
N ASN A 55 -42.67 -6.58 0.78
CA ASN A 55 -43.17 -7.19 -0.44
C ASN A 55 -43.37 -6.21 -1.60
N ASN A 56 -43.26 -4.89 -1.34
CA ASN A 56 -43.55 -3.87 -2.32
C ASN A 56 -42.53 -2.71 -2.23
N PHE A 57 -41.60 -2.64 -3.19
CA PHE A 57 -40.62 -1.57 -3.32
C PHE A 57 -41.29 -0.19 -3.39
N GLU A 58 -42.42 -0.06 -4.11
CA GLU A 58 -43.12 1.21 -4.26
C GLU A 58 -43.64 1.74 -2.91
N THR A 59 -44.12 0.86 -2.04
CA THR A 59 -44.58 1.24 -0.71
C THR A 59 -43.46 1.82 0.14
N ILE A 60 -42.29 1.15 0.14
CA ILE A 60 -41.10 1.62 0.87
C ILE A 60 -40.62 2.97 0.30
N TYR A 61 -40.51 3.06 -1.02
CA TYR A 61 -40.09 4.29 -1.69
C TYR A 61 -41.00 5.46 -1.35
N ASN A 62 -42.32 5.27 -1.42
CA ASN A 62 -43.30 6.32 -1.09
C ASN A 62 -43.20 6.73 0.38
N ALA A 63 -42.99 5.79 1.30
CA ALA A 63 -42.79 6.09 2.70
C ALA A 63 -41.51 6.94 2.94
N LEU A 64 -40.43 6.61 2.29
CA LEU A 64 -39.15 7.37 2.36
C LEU A 64 -39.36 8.80 1.85
N VAL A 65 -40.03 8.96 0.71
CA VAL A 65 -40.31 10.25 0.07
C VAL A 65 -41.24 11.11 0.95
N GLU A 66 -42.29 10.53 1.49
CA GLU A 66 -43.26 11.25 2.33
C GLU A 66 -42.60 11.75 3.61
N PHE A 67 -41.79 10.91 4.27
CA PHE A 67 -41.11 11.35 5.49
C PHE A 67 -40.08 12.44 5.21
N ALA A 68 -39.34 12.34 4.12
CA ALA A 68 -38.29 13.27 3.73
C ALA A 68 -38.82 14.70 3.47
N GLY A 69 -40.09 14.83 3.05
CA GLY A 69 -40.72 16.13 2.83
C GLY A 69 -40.96 16.94 4.13
N ASN A 70 -40.86 16.33 5.31
CA ASN A 70 -41.23 16.92 6.59
C ASN A 70 -40.06 17.11 7.58
N GLU A 71 -38.91 16.50 7.36
CA GLU A 71 -37.78 16.50 8.31
C GLU A 71 -36.42 16.66 7.56
N GLU A 72 -35.41 17.19 8.28
CA GLU A 72 -34.03 17.24 7.77
C GLU A 72 -33.39 15.84 7.79
N ILE A 73 -33.29 15.20 6.62
CA ILE A 73 -32.80 13.85 6.47
C ILE A 73 -32.06 13.68 5.12
N THR A 74 -31.09 12.82 5.09
CA THR A 74 -30.40 12.43 3.84
C THR A 74 -30.42 10.92 3.72
N TYR A 75 -30.87 10.41 2.58
CA TYR A 75 -30.82 9.00 2.22
C TYR A 75 -29.68 8.76 1.23
N VAL A 76 -28.93 7.71 1.46
CA VAL A 76 -27.88 7.23 0.54
C VAL A 76 -28.10 5.76 0.31
N TYR A 77 -28.41 5.40 -0.92
CA TYR A 77 -28.45 4.02 -1.35
C TYR A 77 -27.28 3.73 -2.27
N SER A 78 -26.55 2.66 -2.00
CA SER A 78 -25.32 2.32 -2.68
C SER A 78 -25.48 1.04 -3.47
N TYR A 79 -25.17 1.08 -4.76
CA TYR A 79 -25.20 -0.08 -5.65
C TYR A 79 -23.92 -0.17 -6.46
N GLU A 80 -23.29 -1.34 -6.40
CA GLU A 80 -22.09 -1.65 -7.18
C GLU A 80 -22.46 -2.51 -8.37
N LYS A 81 -22.08 -2.07 -9.57
CA LYS A 81 -22.24 -2.81 -10.80
C LYS A 81 -20.88 -3.04 -11.45
N ASN A 82 -20.54 -4.29 -11.70
CA ASN A 82 -19.37 -4.62 -12.48
C ASN A 82 -19.71 -4.59 -13.97
N ASP A 83 -18.97 -3.82 -14.74
CA ASP A 83 -19.08 -3.81 -16.20
C ASP A 83 -17.97 -4.67 -16.80
N ASP A 84 -18.33 -5.89 -17.20
CA ASP A 84 -17.41 -6.90 -17.72
C ASP A 84 -16.77 -6.51 -19.06
N GLN A 85 -17.37 -5.58 -19.81
CA GLN A 85 -16.83 -5.13 -21.10
C GLN A 85 -15.80 -4.01 -20.95
N LEU A 86 -15.98 -3.17 -19.95
CA LEU A 86 -15.20 -1.94 -19.79
C LEU A 86 -14.13 -2.05 -18.69
N MET A 87 -14.08 -3.18 -17.96
CA MET A 87 -13.17 -3.38 -16.82
C MET A 87 -13.35 -2.32 -15.72
N TYR A 88 -14.58 -1.88 -15.46
CA TYR A 88 -14.93 -0.91 -14.44
C TYR A 88 -15.86 -1.49 -13.39
N THR A 89 -15.68 -1.08 -12.15
CA THR A 89 -16.73 -1.13 -11.13
C THR A 89 -17.45 0.20 -11.12
N ILE A 90 -18.73 0.19 -11.41
CA ILE A 90 -19.58 1.37 -11.36
C ILE A 90 -20.22 1.44 -9.98
N LEU A 91 -19.85 2.44 -9.21
CA LEU A 91 -20.39 2.75 -7.90
C LEU A 91 -21.51 3.77 -8.05
N ASN A 92 -22.75 3.28 -8.11
CA ASN A 92 -23.92 4.15 -8.16
C ASN A 92 -24.33 4.53 -6.73
N ARG A 93 -24.45 5.81 -6.46
CA ARG A 93 -24.95 6.38 -5.22
C ARG A 93 -26.22 7.14 -5.54
N TYR A 94 -27.36 6.65 -5.04
CA TYR A 94 -28.65 7.30 -5.16
C TYR A 94 -28.84 8.13 -3.91
N ILE A 95 -28.91 9.45 -4.08
CA ILE A 95 -28.94 10.41 -2.98
C ILE A 95 -30.23 11.20 -3.02
N PHE A 96 -30.88 11.30 -1.87
CA PHE A 96 -31.86 12.31 -1.57
C PHE A 96 -31.35 13.08 -0.36
N SER A 97 -31.41 14.41 -0.41
CA SER A 97 -31.11 15.25 0.74
C SER A 97 -32.10 16.41 0.80
N SER A 98 -32.69 16.62 1.97
CA SER A 98 -33.47 17.84 2.24
C SER A 98 -32.60 19.11 2.35
N ARG A 99 -31.26 18.98 2.10
CA ARG A 99 -30.26 20.04 2.21
C ARG A 99 -29.62 20.32 0.88
N ASP A 100 -29.46 21.58 0.54
CA ASP A 100 -28.91 22.02 -0.74
C ASP A 100 -27.40 21.82 -0.86
N ASP A 101 -26.68 21.72 0.29
CA ASP A 101 -25.21 21.70 0.36
C ASP A 101 -24.59 20.29 0.49
N VAL A 102 -25.36 19.22 0.26
CA VAL A 102 -24.91 17.83 0.42
C VAL A 102 -23.65 17.49 -0.40
N MET A 103 -23.49 18.08 -1.57
CA MET A 103 -22.34 17.83 -2.43
C MET A 103 -21.06 18.53 -1.98
N GLU A 104 -21.15 19.56 -1.14
CA GLU A 104 -19.98 20.21 -0.53
C GLU A 104 -19.22 19.24 0.39
N ALA A 105 -19.92 18.26 0.97
CA ALA A 105 -19.31 17.23 1.81
C ALA A 105 -18.17 16.47 1.11
N PHE A 106 -18.23 16.30 -0.19
CA PHE A 106 -17.26 15.51 -0.95
C PHE A 106 -16.02 16.31 -1.37
N ASP A 107 -15.99 17.63 -1.19
CA ASP A 107 -14.88 18.50 -1.62
C ASP A 107 -14.52 18.25 -3.12
N ILE A 108 -15.55 18.05 -3.95
CA ILE A 108 -15.44 17.85 -5.40
C ILE A 108 -16.00 19.04 -6.19
N ASN A 109 -15.37 19.34 -7.32
CA ASN A 109 -15.89 20.41 -8.19
C ASN A 109 -16.93 19.83 -9.15
N ILE A 110 -18.11 20.36 -9.09
CA ILE A 110 -19.22 20.00 -9.95
C ILE A 110 -19.63 21.27 -10.69
N LYS A 111 -19.69 21.19 -12.01
CA LYS A 111 -19.88 22.36 -12.85
C LYS A 111 -21.31 22.90 -12.84
N ASP A 112 -22.29 22.05 -12.66
CA ASP A 112 -23.70 22.39 -12.64
C ASP A 112 -24.34 21.73 -11.42
N GLU A 113 -24.88 22.50 -10.49
CA GLU A 113 -25.45 21.98 -9.26
C GLU A 113 -26.73 21.20 -9.54
N ILE A 114 -26.74 19.92 -9.21
CA ILE A 114 -27.95 19.11 -9.17
C ILE A 114 -28.59 19.29 -7.79
N ASP A 115 -29.83 19.62 -7.81
CA ASP A 115 -30.66 19.71 -6.61
C ASP A 115 -31.11 18.30 -6.19
N PHE A 116 -30.43 17.72 -5.24
CA PHE A 116 -30.76 16.40 -4.68
C PHE A 116 -31.99 16.44 -3.74
N SER A 117 -32.57 17.60 -3.46
CA SER A 117 -33.82 17.74 -2.73
C SER A 117 -35.03 17.49 -3.61
N ARG A 118 -34.87 17.54 -4.93
CA ARG A 118 -35.95 17.34 -5.89
C ARG A 118 -36.04 15.87 -6.30
N LEU A 119 -37.18 15.29 -6.05
CA LEU A 119 -37.49 13.90 -6.43
C LEU A 119 -37.98 13.76 -7.87
N ASP A 120 -38.25 14.86 -8.56
CA ASP A 120 -38.74 14.91 -9.95
C ASP A 120 -37.63 15.09 -10.99
N THR A 121 -36.42 15.33 -10.58
CA THR A 121 -35.26 15.50 -11.47
C THR A 121 -34.59 14.19 -11.80
N ASP A 122 -34.39 13.95 -13.11
CA ASP A 122 -33.69 12.77 -13.62
C ASP A 122 -32.25 13.14 -13.98
N ALA A 123 -31.44 13.44 -12.97
CA ALA A 123 -30.09 13.92 -13.13
C ALA A 123 -29.05 13.04 -12.42
N TYR A 124 -27.83 12.97 -12.97
CA TYR A 124 -26.72 12.31 -12.30
C TYR A 124 -25.37 12.89 -12.68
N TYR A 125 -24.42 12.76 -11.78
CA TYR A 125 -23.02 13.09 -12.00
C TYR A 125 -22.20 11.80 -12.21
N SER A 126 -21.24 11.83 -13.13
CA SER A 126 -20.34 10.68 -13.36
C SER A 126 -18.88 11.11 -13.35
N SER A 127 -18.01 10.25 -12.83
CA SER A 127 -16.57 10.41 -12.97
C SER A 127 -16.05 9.96 -14.35
N ALA A 128 -16.85 9.20 -15.08
CA ALA A 128 -16.55 8.85 -16.47
C ALA A 128 -16.97 9.96 -17.45
N ALA A 129 -16.40 9.95 -18.64
CA ALA A 129 -16.90 10.75 -19.75
C ALA A 129 -18.15 10.04 -20.31
N ASP A 130 -19.31 10.45 -19.85
CA ASP A 130 -20.60 9.93 -20.26
C ASP A 130 -21.45 11.07 -20.78
N ASP A 131 -21.87 10.99 -22.04
CA ASP A 131 -22.69 12.01 -22.70
C ASP A 131 -24.11 12.11 -22.09
N GLN A 132 -24.54 11.11 -21.33
CA GLN A 132 -25.84 11.09 -20.66
C GLN A 132 -25.80 11.72 -19.25
N SER A 133 -24.61 11.96 -18.71
CA SER A 133 -24.47 12.58 -17.41
C SER A 133 -24.80 14.07 -17.44
N SER A 134 -25.47 14.57 -16.40
CA SER A 134 -25.80 15.97 -16.21
C SER A 134 -24.57 16.81 -15.87
N GLY A 135 -23.51 16.18 -15.34
CA GLY A 135 -22.27 16.82 -15.02
C GLY A 135 -21.15 15.80 -14.74
N ARG A 136 -19.91 16.28 -14.67
CA ARG A 136 -18.74 15.43 -14.50
C ARG A 136 -18.09 15.61 -13.13
N ILE A 137 -17.85 14.49 -12.45
CA ILE A 137 -17.04 14.45 -11.24
C ILE A 137 -15.57 14.37 -11.63
N MET A 138 -14.78 15.37 -11.25
CA MET A 138 -13.36 15.42 -11.55
C MET A 138 -12.55 14.86 -10.39
N ILE A 139 -12.04 13.64 -10.54
CA ILE A 139 -11.13 12.98 -9.61
C ILE A 139 -9.72 12.92 -10.19
N LEU A 140 -8.70 12.92 -9.32
CA LEU A 140 -7.30 12.88 -9.77
C LEU A 140 -6.91 11.52 -10.32
N ASP A 141 -7.47 10.45 -9.77
CA ASP A 141 -7.20 9.08 -10.15
C ASP A 141 -8.48 8.25 -10.08
N ASN A 142 -8.74 7.48 -11.11
CA ASN A 142 -9.88 6.57 -11.17
C ASN A 142 -9.57 5.18 -10.58
N HIS A 143 -8.29 4.89 -10.27
CA HIS A 143 -7.83 3.64 -9.66
C HIS A 143 -7.81 3.76 -8.14
N PHE A 144 -8.96 3.98 -7.57
CA PHE A 144 -9.04 4.17 -6.14
C PHE A 144 -9.14 2.82 -5.41
N PHE A 145 -8.48 2.71 -4.24
CA PHE A 145 -8.32 1.45 -3.48
C PHE A 145 -7.62 0.31 -4.24
N ASP A 146 -6.80 0.64 -5.22
CA ASP A 146 -5.94 -0.31 -5.93
C ASP A 146 -6.68 -1.53 -6.50
N GLN A 147 -8.01 -1.48 -6.55
CA GLN A 147 -8.75 -2.66 -6.90
C GLN A 147 -9.44 -2.59 -8.24
N TYR A 148 -10.03 -1.48 -8.63
CA TYR A 148 -10.75 -1.38 -9.90
C TYR A 148 -10.65 0.03 -10.46
N LEU A 149 -10.63 0.15 -11.76
CA LEU A 149 -11.01 1.42 -12.34
C LEU A 149 -12.45 1.66 -11.90
N GLN A 150 -12.64 2.63 -11.02
CA GLN A 150 -13.93 2.91 -10.42
C GLN A 150 -14.57 4.11 -11.09
N ILE A 151 -15.81 3.93 -11.52
CA ILE A 151 -16.66 5.02 -11.96
C ILE A 151 -17.62 5.33 -10.82
N PHE A 152 -17.54 6.55 -10.32
CA PHE A 152 -18.44 7.06 -9.30
C PHE A 152 -19.60 7.80 -9.99
N ASN A 153 -20.81 7.36 -9.71
CA ASN A 153 -22.03 7.99 -10.18
C ASN A 153 -22.85 8.44 -8.98
N PHE A 154 -23.18 9.73 -8.92
CA PHE A 154 -24.18 10.26 -8.00
C PHE A 154 -25.46 10.52 -8.76
N LYS A 155 -26.51 9.79 -8.40
CA LYS A 155 -27.83 9.82 -9.04
C LYS A 155 -28.86 10.39 -8.08
N THR A 156 -29.86 11.04 -8.62
CA THR A 156 -31.05 11.46 -7.84
C THR A 156 -31.83 10.23 -7.38
N PHE A 157 -32.50 10.34 -6.25
CA PHE A 157 -33.10 9.20 -5.55
C PHE A 157 -34.27 8.56 -6.32
N ASN A 158 -34.95 9.30 -7.21
CA ASN A 158 -35.98 8.77 -8.08
C ASN A 158 -35.47 7.66 -9.01
N LYS A 159 -34.17 7.65 -9.35
CA LYS A 159 -33.55 6.59 -10.16
C LYS A 159 -33.32 5.28 -9.42
N ILE A 160 -33.61 5.21 -8.12
CA ILE A 160 -33.51 3.96 -7.34
C ILE A 160 -34.44 2.87 -7.88
N GLU A 161 -35.46 3.23 -8.65
CA GLU A 161 -36.32 2.28 -9.38
C GLU A 161 -35.56 1.33 -10.31
N GLU A 162 -34.39 1.73 -10.79
CA GLU A 162 -33.51 0.87 -11.61
C GLU A 162 -33.03 -0.34 -10.81
N CYS A 163 -33.14 -0.33 -9.48
CA CYS A 163 -32.63 -1.33 -8.53
C CYS A 163 -33.73 -2.17 -7.86
N LYS A 164 -34.96 -2.17 -8.38
CA LYS A 164 -36.16 -2.84 -7.79
C LYS A 164 -36.02 -4.31 -7.38
N SER A 165 -35.00 -5.00 -7.90
CA SER A 165 -34.77 -6.43 -7.63
C SER A 165 -33.71 -6.74 -6.59
N ILE A 166 -33.20 -5.71 -5.87
CA ILE A 166 -32.00 -5.87 -5.05
C ILE A 166 -32.33 -5.53 -3.59
N ASP A 167 -32.19 -6.52 -2.70
CA ASP A 167 -32.25 -6.34 -1.24
C ASP A 167 -30.96 -5.71 -0.76
N HIS A 168 -30.99 -4.41 -0.42
CA HIS A 168 -29.82 -3.69 0.06
C HIS A 168 -30.11 -2.81 1.27
N TYR A 169 -29.01 -2.39 1.92
CA TYR A 169 -29.09 -1.42 3.01
C TYR A 169 -29.25 -0.01 2.48
N ILE A 170 -30.16 0.76 3.08
CA ILE A 170 -30.28 2.19 2.89
C ILE A 170 -29.57 2.86 4.08
N HIS A 171 -28.67 3.77 3.78
CA HIS A 171 -28.00 4.60 4.76
C HIS A 171 -28.79 5.87 4.99
N ILE A 172 -28.98 6.22 6.24
CA ILE A 172 -29.78 7.39 6.66
C ILE A 172 -28.90 8.27 7.53
N VAL A 173 -28.68 9.48 7.07
CA VAL A 173 -27.92 10.49 7.79
C VAL A 173 -28.89 11.52 8.37
N CYS A 174 -28.98 11.55 9.69
CA CYS A 174 -29.82 12.50 10.43
C CYS A 174 -29.48 12.53 11.92
N LYS A 175 -30.10 13.46 12.65
CA LYS A 175 -30.06 13.49 14.10
C LYS A 175 -30.84 12.32 14.71
N GLU A 176 -30.38 11.78 15.83
CA GLU A 176 -31.01 10.66 16.54
C GLU A 176 -32.53 10.87 16.78
N LYS A 177 -32.91 12.08 17.10
CA LYS A 177 -34.35 12.43 17.31
C LYS A 177 -35.18 12.26 16.04
N VAL A 178 -34.62 12.62 14.87
CA VAL A 178 -35.28 12.46 13.56
C VAL A 178 -35.33 10.98 13.19
N PHE A 179 -34.25 10.24 13.46
CA PHE A 179 -34.19 8.80 13.23
C PHE A 179 -35.28 8.04 14.01
N ASN A 180 -35.47 8.36 15.29
CA ASN A 180 -36.50 7.71 16.10
C ASN A 180 -37.91 7.97 15.56
N LYS A 181 -38.19 9.22 15.13
CA LYS A 181 -39.48 9.53 14.46
C LYS A 181 -39.65 8.80 13.14
N PHE A 182 -38.53 8.62 12.39
CA PHE A 182 -38.57 7.88 11.14
C PHE A 182 -38.90 6.41 11.32
N ILE A 183 -38.35 5.78 12.35
CA ILE A 183 -38.66 4.37 12.67
C ILE A 183 -40.13 4.24 13.12
N GLU A 184 -40.64 5.12 13.95
CA GLU A 184 -42.07 5.15 14.35
C GLU A 184 -42.98 5.32 13.12
N PHE A 185 -42.64 6.28 12.25
CA PHE A 185 -43.38 6.51 11.00
C PHE A 185 -43.42 5.28 10.09
N LEU A 186 -42.30 4.57 9.90
CA LEU A 186 -42.22 3.38 9.06
C LEU A 186 -43.12 2.25 9.60
N TYR A 187 -43.14 2.03 10.91
CA TYR A 187 -44.00 1.01 11.52
C TYR A 187 -45.50 1.37 11.42
N ASP A 188 -45.81 2.66 11.50
CA ASP A 188 -47.21 3.14 11.36
C ASP A 188 -47.66 3.16 9.90
N TYR A 189 -46.71 3.27 8.92
CA TYR A 189 -47.02 3.38 7.51
C TYR A 189 -47.45 2.04 6.90
N ASP A 190 -46.70 0.97 7.18
CA ASP A 190 -47.02 -0.38 6.73
C ASP A 190 -46.42 -1.44 7.69
N GLU A 191 -47.25 -2.22 8.35
CA GLU A 191 -46.85 -3.27 9.28
C GLU A 191 -46.01 -4.40 8.59
N SER A 192 -46.04 -4.49 7.27
CA SER A 192 -45.22 -5.45 6.52
C SER A 192 -43.75 -5.04 6.37
N ILE A 193 -43.42 -3.79 6.66
CA ILE A 193 -42.04 -3.28 6.59
C ILE A 193 -41.27 -3.76 7.82
N SER A 194 -40.26 -4.57 7.60
CA SER A 194 -39.31 -4.95 8.66
C SER A 194 -38.04 -4.12 8.57
N VAL A 195 -37.62 -3.57 9.70
CA VAL A 195 -36.45 -2.72 9.80
C VAL A 195 -35.42 -3.38 10.72
N SER A 196 -34.24 -3.68 10.20
CA SER A 196 -33.11 -4.08 11.02
C SER A 196 -32.05 -2.97 11.05
N ASN A 197 -31.67 -2.55 12.26
CA ASN A 197 -30.69 -1.50 12.45
C ASN A 197 -29.29 -2.13 12.59
N HIS A 198 -28.38 -1.80 11.70
CA HIS A 198 -26.98 -2.16 11.78
C HIS A 198 -26.14 -0.88 11.88
N THR A 199 -25.60 -0.62 13.06
CA THR A 199 -24.61 0.45 13.24
C THR A 199 -23.24 -0.05 12.73
N GLY A 200 -22.91 0.26 11.50
CA GLY A 200 -21.58 -0.03 10.93
C GLY A 200 -20.51 0.85 11.59
N ASN A 201 -19.42 0.26 12.00
CA ASN A 201 -18.29 0.97 12.59
C ASN A 201 -17.26 1.28 11.49
N ILE A 202 -16.98 2.56 11.19
CA ILE A 202 -15.95 3.02 10.22
C ILE A 202 -14.58 2.37 10.49
N ASN A 203 -14.31 1.98 11.74
CA ASN A 203 -13.03 1.43 12.16
C ASN A 203 -12.67 0.05 11.57
N GLU A 204 -13.58 -0.59 10.84
CA GLU A 204 -13.36 -1.92 10.25
C GLU A 204 -12.92 -1.88 8.79
N ILE A 205 -12.81 -0.70 8.16
CA ILE A 205 -12.41 -0.63 6.75
C ILE A 205 -10.91 -0.90 6.63
N THR A 206 -10.58 -2.15 6.38
CA THR A 206 -9.20 -2.66 6.20
C THR A 206 -8.43 -1.89 5.14
N ILE A 207 -9.11 -1.37 4.14
CA ILE A 207 -8.57 -0.64 2.98
C ILE A 207 -7.92 0.68 3.41
N LEU A 208 -8.52 1.42 4.35
CA LEU A 208 -7.94 2.66 4.88
C LEU A 208 -6.61 2.39 5.61
N LYS A 209 -6.50 1.27 6.33
CA LYS A 209 -5.28 0.92 7.08
C LYS A 209 -4.09 0.58 6.18
N GLU A 210 -4.32 -0.01 5.01
CA GLU A 210 -3.24 -0.35 4.08
C GLU A 210 -2.69 0.90 3.37
N SER A 211 -3.55 1.79 2.91
CA SER A 211 -3.16 3.05 2.28
C SER A 211 -2.49 4.01 3.27
N GLU A 212 -2.96 4.06 4.52
CA GLU A 212 -2.28 4.78 5.61
C GLU A 212 -0.85 4.26 5.85
N GLY A 213 -0.62 2.97 5.66
CA GLY A 213 0.68 2.34 5.80
C GLY A 213 1.73 2.94 4.86
N ILE A 214 1.42 3.14 3.59
CA ILE A 214 2.33 3.73 2.58
C ILE A 214 2.63 5.18 2.91
N ILE A 215 1.61 5.98 3.21
CA ILE A 215 1.74 7.40 3.57
C ILE A 215 2.57 7.54 4.84
N ALA A 216 2.30 6.74 5.87
CA ALA A 216 3.05 6.76 7.13
C ALA A 216 4.54 6.41 6.92
N GLN A 217 4.86 5.41 6.09
CA GLN A 217 6.24 5.07 5.74
C GLN A 217 6.90 6.21 4.94
N GLY A 218 6.20 6.80 4.00
CA GLY A 218 6.67 7.95 3.25
C GLY A 218 6.95 9.17 4.15
N LYS A 219 6.06 9.50 5.07
CA LYS A 219 6.25 10.58 6.05
C LYS A 219 7.47 10.32 6.95
N LYS A 220 7.69 9.10 7.41
CA LYS A 220 8.92 8.71 8.13
C LYS A 220 10.17 8.91 7.26
N LEU A 221 10.13 8.51 6.01
CA LEU A 221 11.25 8.68 5.07
C LEU A 221 11.60 10.17 4.87
N LEU A 222 10.60 11.06 4.83
CA LEU A 222 10.82 12.51 4.77
C LEU A 222 11.56 13.02 6.02
N GLN A 223 11.17 12.59 7.22
CA GLN A 223 11.85 12.93 8.46
C GLN A 223 13.33 12.51 8.43
N PHE A 224 13.62 11.31 7.92
CA PHE A 224 14.99 10.83 7.77
C PHE A 224 15.80 11.65 6.77
N ASN A 225 15.20 12.06 5.66
CA ASN A 225 15.85 12.95 4.70
C ASN A 225 16.36 14.23 5.36
N VAL A 226 15.55 14.85 6.22
CA VAL A 226 15.93 16.06 6.97
C VAL A 226 17.13 15.77 7.88
N ILE A 227 17.14 14.63 8.58
CA ILE A 227 18.27 14.26 9.47
C ILE A 227 19.55 14.06 8.66
N VAL A 228 19.49 13.29 7.57
CA VAL A 228 20.66 13.06 6.70
C VAL A 228 21.18 14.38 6.11
N PHE A 229 20.27 15.25 5.69
CA PHE A 229 20.60 16.57 5.19
C PHE A 229 21.36 17.41 6.25
N ALA A 230 20.85 17.48 7.49
CA ALA A 230 21.48 18.18 8.60
C ALA A 230 22.89 17.63 8.89
N VAL A 231 23.07 16.32 8.88
CA VAL A 231 24.38 15.67 9.12
C VAL A 231 25.39 16.03 8.03
N ILE A 232 24.98 16.13 6.78
CA ILE A 232 25.88 16.54 5.70
C ILE A 232 26.31 18.00 5.88
N ILE A 233 25.39 18.90 6.24
CA ILE A 233 25.70 20.30 6.51
C ILE A 233 26.70 20.42 7.67
N ILE A 234 26.43 19.72 8.78
CA ILE A 234 27.35 19.70 9.93
C ILE A 234 28.73 19.19 9.51
N SER A 235 28.80 18.14 8.72
CA SER A 235 30.07 17.59 8.21
C SER A 235 30.80 18.57 7.31
N MET A 236 30.07 19.37 6.51
CA MET A 236 30.68 20.44 5.69
C MET A 236 31.30 21.53 6.58
N ILE A 237 30.63 21.92 7.67
CA ILE A 237 31.12 22.89 8.63
C ILE A 237 32.40 22.37 9.30
N LEU A 238 32.39 21.15 9.78
CA LEU A 238 33.53 20.50 10.41
C LEU A 238 34.75 20.46 9.48
N LYS A 239 34.53 20.15 8.19
CA LYS A 239 35.59 20.12 7.18
C LYS A 239 36.28 21.48 7.01
N GLN A 240 35.56 22.60 7.16
CA GLN A 240 36.07 23.93 6.92
C GLN A 240 36.45 24.69 8.24
N ASN A 241 36.40 23.96 9.34
CA ASN A 241 36.59 24.57 10.69
C ASN A 241 37.83 25.49 10.80
N ARG A 242 38.97 25.03 10.28
CA ARG A 242 40.21 25.84 10.31
C ARG A 242 40.05 27.19 9.59
N ASN A 243 39.38 27.20 8.44
CA ASN A 243 39.12 28.43 7.69
C ASN A 243 38.17 29.36 8.46
N TYR A 244 37.20 28.83 9.15
CA TYR A 244 36.28 29.63 9.98
C TYR A 244 36.97 30.23 11.19
N MET A 245 37.86 29.48 11.83
CA MET A 245 38.69 30.02 12.92
C MET A 245 39.56 31.19 12.47
N ILE A 246 40.26 31.03 11.33
CA ILE A 246 41.10 32.10 10.79
C ILE A 246 40.28 33.36 10.49
N ARG A 247 39.13 33.21 9.81
CA ARG A 247 38.26 34.36 9.50
C ARG A 247 37.70 35.04 10.75
N ARG A 248 37.39 34.26 11.80
CA ARG A 248 36.96 34.84 13.10
C ARG A 248 38.11 35.61 13.79
N MET A 249 39.34 35.11 13.75
CA MET A 249 40.48 35.82 14.24
C MET A 249 40.73 37.14 13.50
N MET A 250 40.34 37.18 12.19
CA MET A 250 40.36 38.39 11.39
C MET A 250 39.16 39.33 11.64
N GLY A 251 38.34 39.05 12.68
CA GLY A 251 37.22 39.91 13.06
C GLY A 251 35.92 39.67 12.29
N THR A 252 35.84 38.64 11.44
CA THR A 252 34.61 38.35 10.70
C THR A 252 33.55 37.70 11.61
N SER A 253 32.34 38.26 11.66
CA SER A 253 31.25 37.69 12.46
C SER A 253 30.82 36.32 11.97
N THR A 254 30.33 35.47 12.88
CA THR A 254 29.88 34.10 12.57
C THR A 254 28.76 34.10 11.52
N ILE A 255 27.80 35.04 11.62
CA ILE A 255 26.69 35.19 10.68
C ILE A 255 27.20 35.51 9.28
N LYS A 256 28.18 36.46 9.16
CA LYS A 256 28.78 36.81 7.87
C LYS A 256 29.53 35.64 7.24
N ILE A 257 30.21 34.82 8.05
CA ILE A 257 30.86 33.59 7.59
C ILE A 257 29.80 32.62 7.04
N PHE A 258 28.72 32.41 7.80
CA PHE A 258 27.65 31.52 7.40
C PHE A 258 26.98 31.97 6.10
N ILE A 259 26.54 33.21 6.00
CA ILE A 259 25.89 33.76 4.80
C ILE A 259 26.79 33.63 3.56
N ASN A 260 28.06 33.94 3.68
CA ASN A 260 28.99 33.86 2.55
C ASN A 260 29.27 32.43 2.07
N GLU A 261 29.28 31.44 2.96
CA GLU A 261 29.58 30.05 2.61
C GLU A 261 28.33 29.25 2.25
N PHE A 262 27.25 29.45 2.99
CA PHE A 262 26.04 28.65 2.89
C PHE A 262 24.85 29.39 2.26
N GLY A 263 24.81 30.74 2.26
CA GLY A 263 23.69 31.50 1.76
C GLY A 263 23.37 31.21 0.29
N LYS A 264 24.40 31.20 -0.58
CA LYS A 264 24.22 30.81 -2.00
C LYS A 264 23.80 29.35 -2.16
N LEU A 265 24.32 28.46 -1.31
CA LEU A 265 23.95 27.03 -1.35
C LEU A 265 22.49 26.84 -0.94
N PHE A 266 22.06 27.49 0.14
CA PHE A 266 20.68 27.41 0.62
C PHE A 266 19.69 28.01 -0.38
N ALA A 267 20.03 29.15 -0.97
CA ALA A 267 19.21 29.74 -2.05
C ALA A 267 19.08 28.79 -3.26
N LEU A 268 20.20 28.12 -3.64
CA LEU A 268 20.19 27.15 -4.73
C LEU A 268 19.33 25.93 -4.38
N LEU A 269 19.48 25.38 -3.17
CA LEU A 269 18.72 24.21 -2.72
C LEU A 269 17.23 24.52 -2.59
N PHE A 270 16.86 25.70 -2.11
CA PHE A 270 15.46 26.13 -2.07
C PHE A 270 14.89 26.32 -3.48
N GLY A 271 15.65 26.98 -4.36
CA GLY A 271 15.24 27.15 -5.76
C GLY A 271 15.08 25.82 -6.50
N GLU A 272 15.99 24.86 -6.26
CA GLU A 272 15.89 23.49 -6.79
C GLU A 272 14.63 22.79 -6.27
N PHE A 273 14.38 22.85 -4.96
CA PHE A 273 13.21 22.25 -4.32
C PHE A 273 11.92 22.81 -4.91
N ALA A 274 11.75 24.11 -4.96
CA ALA A 274 10.58 24.76 -5.52
C ALA A 274 10.41 24.46 -7.01
N LEU A 275 11.50 24.45 -7.80
CA LEU A 275 11.47 24.14 -9.22
C LEU A 275 10.99 22.70 -9.46
N ILE A 276 11.54 21.72 -8.73
CA ILE A 276 11.15 20.31 -8.87
C ILE A 276 9.70 20.13 -8.44
N ASN A 277 9.26 20.77 -7.36
CA ASN A 277 7.86 20.72 -6.92
C ASN A 277 6.91 21.22 -8.00
N VAL A 278 7.20 22.38 -8.60
CA VAL A 278 6.39 22.94 -9.68
C VAL A 278 6.38 22.03 -10.91
N LEU A 279 7.54 21.52 -11.34
CA LEU A 279 7.62 20.60 -12.49
C LEU A 279 6.87 19.30 -12.22
N SER A 280 7.05 18.72 -11.04
CA SER A 280 6.37 17.48 -10.64
C SER A 280 4.85 17.67 -10.57
N PHE A 281 4.38 18.83 -10.10
CA PHE A 281 2.96 19.17 -10.12
C PHE A 281 2.39 19.13 -11.53
N PHE A 282 3.02 19.78 -12.50
CA PHE A 282 2.55 19.78 -13.89
C PHE A 282 2.61 18.40 -14.57
N ILE A 283 3.54 17.53 -14.14
CA ILE A 283 3.67 16.18 -14.70
C ILE A 283 2.63 15.23 -14.10
N LEU A 284 2.43 15.27 -12.78
CA LEU A 284 1.59 14.33 -12.06
C LEU A 284 0.12 14.73 -12.04
N VAL A 285 -0.19 16.02 -12.02
CA VAL A 285 -1.55 16.53 -11.95
C VAL A 285 -2.03 16.98 -13.34
N LYS A 286 -2.58 16.04 -14.11
CA LYS A 286 -3.00 16.28 -15.50
C LYS A 286 -4.42 16.81 -15.63
N GLN A 287 -5.26 16.68 -14.60
CA GLN A 287 -6.69 17.00 -14.69
C GLN A 287 -7.04 18.39 -14.14
N GLU A 288 -8.07 19.01 -14.73
CA GLU A 288 -8.68 20.22 -14.19
C GLU A 288 -9.69 19.84 -13.10
N SER A 289 -9.27 19.81 -11.85
CA SER A 289 -10.13 19.53 -10.71
C SER A 289 -9.85 20.50 -9.55
N VAL A 290 -10.80 20.65 -8.62
CA VAL A 290 -10.57 21.38 -7.36
C VAL A 290 -9.43 20.76 -6.57
N THR A 291 -9.31 19.47 -6.64
CA THR A 291 -8.22 18.69 -6.05
C THR A 291 -6.84 19.15 -6.53
N LYS A 292 -6.74 19.66 -7.76
CA LYS A 292 -5.53 20.31 -8.29
C LYS A 292 -5.08 21.49 -7.43
N TRP A 293 -6.01 22.33 -7.02
CA TRP A 293 -5.71 23.48 -6.16
C TRP A 293 -5.36 23.05 -4.74
N LYS A 294 -5.95 21.98 -4.24
CA LYS A 294 -5.61 21.39 -2.93
C LYS A 294 -4.18 20.85 -2.94
N VAL A 295 -3.80 20.06 -3.96
CA VAL A 295 -2.42 19.59 -4.14
C VAL A 295 -1.45 20.77 -4.26
N LEU A 296 -1.79 21.80 -5.03
CA LEU A 296 -0.95 23.00 -5.15
C LEU A 296 -0.80 23.73 -3.79
N GLY A 297 -1.89 23.83 -3.04
CA GLY A 297 -1.89 24.41 -1.68
C GLY A 297 -0.96 23.64 -0.74
N ASP A 298 -1.00 22.31 -0.79
CA ASP A 298 -0.12 21.46 0.02
C ASP A 298 1.35 21.56 -0.42
N ILE A 299 1.62 21.64 -1.71
CA ILE A 299 2.98 21.90 -2.24
C ILE A 299 3.51 23.24 -1.72
N ILE A 300 2.71 24.31 -1.74
CA ILE A 300 3.12 25.62 -1.21
C ILE A 300 3.36 25.54 0.30
N LYS A 301 2.53 24.84 1.06
CA LYS A 301 2.78 24.59 2.50
C LYS A 301 4.10 23.84 2.71
N PHE A 302 4.38 22.83 1.89
CA PHE A 302 5.64 22.08 1.98
C PHE A 302 6.85 22.92 1.62
N ASP A 303 6.76 23.80 0.62
CA ASP A 303 7.82 24.77 0.31
C ASP A 303 8.09 25.67 1.53
N GLY A 304 7.02 26.12 2.21
CA GLY A 304 7.13 26.87 3.46
C GLY A 304 7.80 26.07 4.59
N TYR A 305 7.41 24.82 4.79
CA TYR A 305 8.04 23.94 5.80
C TYR A 305 9.51 23.68 5.48
N PHE A 306 9.85 23.44 4.21
CA PHE A 306 11.23 23.26 3.81
C PHE A 306 12.08 24.50 4.06
N LEU A 307 11.54 25.69 3.81
CA LEU A 307 12.21 26.94 4.15
C LEU A 307 12.47 27.07 5.66
N ILE A 308 11.48 26.73 6.50
CA ILE A 308 11.62 26.72 7.96
C ILE A 308 12.71 25.74 8.40
N ILE A 309 12.75 24.53 7.80
CA ILE A 309 13.79 23.52 8.06
C ILE A 309 15.17 24.08 7.69
N LEU A 310 15.33 24.71 6.51
CA LEU A 310 16.57 25.32 6.10
C LEU A 310 17.01 26.42 7.07
N LEU A 311 16.11 27.28 7.52
CA LEU A 311 16.38 28.31 8.51
C LEU A 311 16.80 27.69 9.85
N GLY A 312 16.12 26.66 10.33
CA GLY A 312 16.48 25.93 11.56
C GLY A 312 17.87 25.32 11.48
N ILE A 313 18.17 24.61 10.37
CA ILE A 313 19.51 24.07 10.12
C ILE A 313 20.55 25.20 10.01
N GLY A 314 20.18 26.35 9.43
CA GLY A 314 21.01 27.52 9.37
C GLY A 314 21.39 28.05 10.76
N ILE A 315 20.43 28.16 11.67
CA ILE A 315 20.66 28.60 13.07
C ILE A 315 21.57 27.61 13.78
N ILE A 316 21.28 26.30 13.68
CA ILE A 316 22.11 25.24 14.27
C ILE A 316 23.54 25.31 13.72
N SER A 317 23.68 25.55 12.41
CA SER A 317 24.99 25.70 11.75
C SER A 317 25.75 26.91 12.25
N CYS A 318 25.10 28.05 12.45
CA CYS A 318 25.71 29.24 13.05
C CYS A 318 26.20 28.98 14.48
N LEU A 319 25.37 28.34 15.30
CA LEU A 319 25.74 27.94 16.66
C LEU A 319 26.94 26.99 16.64
N PHE A 320 26.93 26.02 15.71
CA PHE A 320 28.02 25.06 15.58
C PHE A 320 29.34 25.74 15.14
N ILE A 321 29.29 26.66 14.17
CA ILE A 321 30.46 27.49 13.77
C ILE A 321 30.96 28.30 14.96
N ARG A 322 30.04 28.80 15.80
CA ARG A 322 30.43 29.55 17.01
C ARG A 322 31.14 28.67 18.05
N LEU A 323 30.62 27.46 18.29
CA LEU A 323 31.18 26.52 19.27
C LEU A 323 32.53 25.97 18.81
N VAL A 324 32.63 25.54 17.57
CA VAL A 324 33.85 24.93 17.00
C VAL A 324 34.91 25.97 16.69
N GLY A 325 34.50 27.21 16.41
CA GLY A 325 35.40 28.34 16.09
C GLY A 325 36.12 28.97 17.29
N HIS A 326 36.18 28.33 18.45
CA HIS A 326 36.95 28.85 19.58
C HIS A 326 38.45 28.69 19.36
N VAL A 327 39.23 29.79 19.62
CA VAL A 327 40.68 29.88 19.40
C VAL A 327 41.49 28.82 20.16
N LYS A 328 40.98 28.32 21.30
CA LYS A 328 41.59 27.22 22.09
C LYS A 328 41.87 25.96 21.28
N TYR A 329 41.21 25.79 20.15
CA TYR A 329 41.30 24.59 19.32
C TYR A 329 42.33 24.65 18.18
N LEU A 330 42.99 25.79 17.98
CA LEU A 330 44.02 25.95 16.94
C LEU A 330 45.25 25.06 17.14
N ASN A 331 45.62 24.78 18.38
CA ASN A 331 46.85 24.06 18.73
C ASN A 331 46.69 22.53 18.84
N SER A 332 45.51 21.97 18.65
CA SER A 332 45.30 20.54 18.88
C SER A 332 45.17 19.76 17.57
N HIS A 333 46.27 19.20 17.11
CA HIS A 333 46.33 18.24 16.00
C HIS A 333 45.43 17.00 16.28
N ASN A 334 45.13 16.69 17.55
CA ASN A 334 44.35 15.53 17.98
C ASN A 334 42.83 15.72 17.95
N GLN A 335 42.31 16.90 17.64
CA GLN A 335 40.86 17.11 17.69
C GLN A 335 40.14 16.76 16.38
N LEU A 336 40.83 16.80 15.26
CA LEU A 336 40.26 16.37 13.98
C LEU A 336 39.94 14.86 14.02
N SER A 337 40.79 14.05 14.66
CA SER A 337 40.53 12.60 14.81
C SER A 337 39.25 12.31 15.60
N LYS A 338 38.92 13.13 16.58
CA LYS A 338 37.65 12.99 17.35
C LYS A 338 36.40 13.23 16.50
N LEU A 339 36.49 14.08 15.48
CA LEU A 339 35.35 14.40 14.60
C LEU A 339 34.92 13.24 13.74
N TYR A 340 35.88 12.44 13.27
CA TYR A 340 35.56 11.20 12.54
C TYR A 340 34.77 10.21 13.41
N TYR A 341 35.20 10.00 14.66
CA TYR A 341 34.51 9.11 15.60
C TYR A 341 33.13 9.63 15.98
N ILE A 342 32.98 10.96 16.20
CA ILE A 342 31.67 11.57 16.45
C ILE A 342 30.73 11.29 15.26
N GLN A 343 31.21 11.44 14.03
CA GLN A 343 30.41 11.16 12.85
C GLN A 343 30.10 9.67 12.71
N ALA A 344 31.03 8.78 13.05
CA ALA A 344 30.76 7.34 13.08
C ALA A 344 29.64 7.01 14.07
N ILE A 345 29.64 7.63 15.25
CA ILE A 345 28.56 7.48 16.24
C ILE A 345 27.22 7.98 15.66
N ILE A 346 27.21 9.17 15.05
CA ILE A 346 26.00 9.72 14.41
C ILE A 346 25.50 8.78 13.30
N LYS A 347 26.38 8.24 12.47
CA LYS A 347 26.06 7.25 11.44
C LYS A 347 25.40 6.01 12.06
N VAL A 348 25.97 5.46 13.14
CA VAL A 348 25.40 4.29 13.84
C VAL A 348 23.99 4.60 14.33
N ILE A 349 23.79 5.72 15.01
CA ILE A 349 22.47 6.13 15.50
C ILE A 349 21.48 6.22 14.35
N ILE A 350 21.83 6.90 13.27
CA ILE A 350 20.96 7.06 12.10
C ILE A 350 20.68 5.70 11.47
N THR A 351 21.67 4.83 11.34
CA THR A 351 21.49 3.49 10.75
C THR A 351 20.54 2.63 11.59
N VAL A 352 20.66 2.67 12.94
CA VAL A 352 19.73 1.97 13.84
C VAL A 352 18.30 2.49 13.66
N VAL A 353 18.13 3.80 13.59
CA VAL A 353 16.81 4.44 13.43
C VAL A 353 16.23 4.16 12.03
N LEU A 354 17.09 4.09 10.98
CA LEU A 354 16.68 3.71 9.62
C LEU A 354 16.31 2.24 9.47
N LEU A 355 16.87 1.36 10.29
CA LEU A 355 16.68 -0.08 10.16
C LEU A 355 15.20 -0.47 10.32
N VAL A 356 14.51 0.12 11.31
CA VAL A 356 13.11 -0.19 11.62
C VAL A 356 12.18 0.09 10.44
N PRO A 357 12.11 1.35 9.91
CA PRO A 357 11.21 1.62 8.80
C PRO A 357 11.64 0.93 7.50
N PHE A 358 12.94 0.64 7.33
CA PHE A 358 13.43 -0.13 6.18
C PHE A 358 12.94 -1.58 6.20
N VAL A 359 13.05 -2.26 7.36
CA VAL A 359 12.55 -3.63 7.54
C VAL A 359 11.02 -3.65 7.39
N ASN A 360 10.33 -2.65 7.93
CA ASN A 360 8.88 -2.54 7.77
C ASN A 360 8.48 -2.36 6.30
N ALA A 361 9.14 -1.47 5.55
CA ALA A 361 8.87 -1.29 4.12
C ALA A 361 9.09 -2.58 3.32
N TYR A 362 10.12 -3.36 3.67
CA TYR A 362 10.33 -4.68 3.06
C TYR A 362 9.23 -5.67 3.44
N ASN A 363 8.87 -5.74 4.71
CA ASN A 363 7.86 -6.70 5.20
C ASN A 363 6.48 -6.39 4.62
N TYR A 364 6.15 -5.11 4.40
CA TYR A 364 4.93 -4.72 3.68
C TYR A 364 5.01 -5.00 2.17
N GLY A 365 6.14 -4.73 1.52
CA GLY A 365 6.28 -4.94 0.08
C GLY A 365 6.45 -6.40 -0.36
N LYS A 366 7.03 -7.25 0.51
CA LYS A 366 7.29 -8.66 0.20
C LYS A 366 6.04 -9.48 -0.11
N PRO A 367 4.93 -9.40 0.65
CA PRO A 367 3.69 -10.10 0.31
C PRO A 367 3.16 -9.70 -1.06
N TYR A 368 3.18 -8.41 -1.41
CA TYR A 368 2.74 -7.95 -2.73
C TYR A 368 3.59 -8.53 -3.87
N LEU A 369 4.92 -8.65 -3.67
CA LEU A 369 5.78 -9.30 -4.65
C LEU A 369 5.43 -10.78 -4.83
N ILE A 370 5.21 -11.50 -3.73
CA ILE A 370 4.84 -12.92 -3.78
C ILE A 370 3.48 -13.07 -4.47
N ASN A 371 2.50 -12.25 -4.10
CA ASN A 371 1.17 -12.27 -4.67
C ASN A 371 1.19 -11.91 -6.16
N TYR A 372 1.94 -10.88 -6.55
CA TYR A 372 2.16 -10.54 -7.95
C TYR A 372 2.72 -11.71 -8.76
N LEU A 373 3.75 -12.41 -8.23
CA LEU A 373 4.35 -13.56 -8.91
C LEU A 373 3.38 -14.74 -9.01
N ASN A 374 2.60 -14.99 -7.98
CA ASN A 374 1.59 -16.04 -7.96
C ASN A 374 0.47 -15.75 -8.96
N VAL A 375 -0.10 -14.54 -8.91
CA VAL A 375 -1.17 -14.17 -9.85
C VAL A 375 -0.65 -14.13 -11.28
N ARG A 376 0.54 -13.59 -11.53
CA ARG A 376 1.15 -13.56 -12.87
C ARG A 376 1.32 -14.96 -13.48
N ALA A 377 1.60 -15.97 -12.66
CA ALA A 377 1.78 -17.35 -13.13
C ALA A 377 0.47 -17.98 -13.64
N MET A 378 -0.69 -17.44 -13.23
CA MET A 378 -2.02 -17.95 -13.65
C MET A 378 -2.48 -17.42 -15.02
N LYS A 379 -1.72 -16.55 -15.65
CA LYS A 379 -2.13 -15.83 -16.87
C LYS A 379 -2.74 -16.72 -17.96
N ASP A 380 -2.12 -17.86 -18.21
CA ASP A 380 -2.51 -18.76 -19.30
C ASP A 380 -3.69 -19.69 -18.91
N GLU A 381 -4.02 -19.74 -17.61
CA GLU A 381 -5.07 -20.62 -17.09
C GLU A 381 -6.42 -19.91 -16.98
N VAL A 382 -6.41 -18.58 -16.74
CA VAL A 382 -7.65 -17.83 -16.43
C VAL A 382 -8.40 -17.30 -17.66
N GLY A 383 -7.80 -17.31 -18.85
CA GLY A 383 -8.33 -16.64 -20.03
C GLY A 383 -9.75 -17.07 -20.45
N ASN A 384 -10.11 -18.34 -20.21
CA ASN A 384 -11.38 -18.93 -20.63
C ASN A 384 -12.25 -19.33 -19.43
N LEU A 385 -11.96 -18.84 -18.22
CA LEU A 385 -12.70 -19.15 -17.01
C LEU A 385 -13.68 -18.04 -16.65
N TYR A 386 -14.89 -18.43 -16.31
CA TYR A 386 -15.97 -17.54 -15.90
C TYR A 386 -16.58 -18.03 -14.60
N SER A 387 -16.69 -17.14 -13.61
CA SER A 387 -17.44 -17.40 -12.37
C SER A 387 -18.85 -16.83 -12.46
N ILE A 388 -19.70 -17.28 -11.57
CA ILE A 388 -21.06 -16.76 -11.42
C ILE A 388 -21.05 -15.73 -10.30
N ASP A 389 -21.66 -14.57 -10.57
CA ASP A 389 -22.02 -13.63 -9.52
C ASP A 389 -23.39 -14.04 -8.95
N SER A 390 -23.43 -14.25 -7.64
CA SER A 390 -24.48 -15.06 -7.02
C SER A 390 -25.83 -14.36 -6.91
N ASN A 391 -26.87 -15.04 -7.43
CA ASN A 391 -28.21 -14.90 -6.88
C ASN A 391 -28.40 -16.04 -5.84
N PRO A 392 -28.49 -15.75 -4.52
CA PRO A 392 -28.50 -16.78 -3.48
C PRO A 392 -29.62 -17.82 -3.63
N GLU A 393 -30.79 -17.43 -4.16
CA GLU A 393 -31.95 -18.30 -4.25
C GLU A 393 -31.79 -19.45 -5.27
N LYS A 394 -31.09 -19.19 -6.38
CA LYS A 394 -30.88 -20.17 -7.47
C LYS A 394 -29.49 -20.81 -7.48
N SER A 395 -28.63 -20.38 -6.64
CA SER A 395 -27.23 -20.87 -6.56
C SER A 395 -27.15 -22.38 -6.38
N LYS A 396 -28.04 -22.95 -5.60
CA LYS A 396 -28.07 -24.40 -5.33
C LYS A 396 -28.41 -25.22 -6.57
N GLU A 397 -29.43 -24.79 -7.32
CA GLU A 397 -29.88 -25.50 -8.54
C GLU A 397 -28.76 -25.52 -9.58
N ILE A 398 -28.12 -24.37 -9.81
CA ILE A 398 -27.02 -24.22 -10.76
C ILE A 398 -25.83 -25.07 -10.34
N PHE A 399 -25.48 -25.02 -9.05
CA PHE A 399 -24.36 -25.79 -8.54
C PHE A 399 -24.52 -27.29 -8.80
N TYR A 400 -25.67 -27.88 -8.48
CA TYR A 400 -25.91 -29.30 -8.69
C TYR A 400 -26.00 -29.68 -10.17
N GLU A 401 -26.50 -28.81 -11.03
CA GLU A 401 -26.64 -29.10 -12.46
C GLU A 401 -25.29 -29.08 -13.18
N TYR A 402 -24.38 -28.20 -12.74
CA TYR A 402 -23.12 -27.93 -13.46
C TYR A 402 -21.86 -28.40 -12.78
N ILE A 403 -21.87 -28.86 -11.52
CA ILE A 403 -20.66 -29.21 -10.78
C ILE A 403 -19.79 -30.29 -11.45
N ASP A 404 -20.40 -31.17 -12.21
CA ASP A 404 -19.68 -32.22 -12.96
C ASP A 404 -19.06 -31.71 -14.27
N LYS A 405 -19.47 -30.53 -14.75
CA LYS A 405 -18.98 -29.88 -15.97
C LYS A 405 -18.07 -28.68 -15.71
N ALA A 406 -18.26 -28.04 -14.60
CA ALA A 406 -17.51 -26.85 -14.18
C ALA A 406 -16.26 -27.21 -13.36
N VAL A 407 -15.28 -26.34 -13.39
CA VAL A 407 -14.11 -26.42 -12.52
C VAL A 407 -14.49 -25.97 -11.13
N TYR A 408 -14.27 -26.80 -10.13
CA TYR A 408 -14.50 -26.44 -8.72
C TYR A 408 -13.18 -26.48 -7.95
N CYS A 409 -12.82 -25.34 -7.33
CA CYS A 409 -11.66 -25.26 -6.45
C CYS A 409 -11.93 -24.29 -5.29
N ASP A 410 -11.98 -24.83 -4.08
CA ASP A 410 -12.18 -24.08 -2.86
C ASP A 410 -10.95 -24.21 -1.96
N PHE A 411 -10.21 -23.10 -1.82
CA PHE A 411 -9.00 -23.01 -1.04
C PHE A 411 -9.36 -22.78 0.42
N GLN A 412 -9.22 -23.83 1.23
CA GLN A 412 -9.43 -23.71 2.66
C GLN A 412 -8.27 -22.91 3.27
N THR A 413 -8.62 -21.81 3.91
CA THR A 413 -7.65 -20.95 4.60
C THR A 413 -7.02 -21.70 5.76
N TYR A 414 -5.74 -21.78 5.69
CA TYR A 414 -4.87 -22.39 6.65
C TYR A 414 -4.28 -21.34 7.58
N PHE A 415 -4.53 -21.45 8.88
CA PHE A 415 -4.06 -20.50 9.87
C PHE A 415 -2.77 -20.96 10.58
N ASN A 416 -1.67 -21.09 9.83
CA ASN A 416 -0.35 -21.18 10.46
C ASN A 416 0.66 -20.11 10.00
N SER A 417 0.23 -19.18 9.16
CA SER A 417 1.00 -17.95 8.97
C SER A 417 0.52 -16.92 9.98
N VAL A 418 1.18 -16.91 11.12
CA VAL A 418 0.96 -16.05 12.29
C VAL A 418 0.99 -14.54 11.98
N ASP A 419 1.18 -14.13 10.71
CA ASP A 419 1.63 -12.78 10.39
C ASP A 419 0.64 -11.87 9.66
N THR A 420 -0.56 -12.28 9.23
CA THR A 420 -1.29 -11.34 8.36
C THR A 420 -2.79 -11.16 8.52
N LEU A 421 -3.54 -11.95 9.28
CA LEU A 421 -4.97 -11.66 9.47
C LEU A 421 -5.42 -11.95 10.90
N ARG A 422 -5.72 -10.90 11.66
CA ARG A 422 -6.52 -10.99 12.89
C ARG A 422 -7.96 -11.34 12.50
N TYR A 423 -8.28 -12.62 12.48
CA TYR A 423 -9.64 -13.07 12.66
C TYR A 423 -9.78 -13.49 14.13
N ASP A 424 -10.24 -12.57 14.96
CA ASP A 424 -10.48 -12.83 16.40
C ASP A 424 -11.65 -13.80 16.63
N ASP A 425 -12.39 -14.21 15.57
CA ASP A 425 -13.62 -15.01 15.66
C ASP A 425 -13.52 -16.45 15.12
N VAL A 426 -12.33 -16.92 14.66
CA VAL A 426 -12.20 -18.30 14.20
C VAL A 426 -11.86 -19.21 15.37
N SER A 427 -12.73 -20.19 15.66
CA SER A 427 -12.47 -21.17 16.71
C SER A 427 -11.19 -21.95 16.36
N LYS A 428 -10.36 -22.25 17.38
CA LYS A 428 -9.13 -23.05 17.20
C LYS A 428 -9.41 -24.43 16.60
N ASP A 429 -10.64 -24.87 16.64
CA ASP A 429 -11.09 -26.18 16.14
C ASP A 429 -11.29 -26.18 14.61
N ASP A 430 -11.44 -25.01 13.98
CA ASP A 430 -11.59 -24.87 12.52
C ASP A 430 -10.27 -24.68 11.76
N VAL A 431 -9.14 -24.67 12.48
CA VAL A 431 -7.81 -24.50 11.87
C VAL A 431 -7.28 -25.82 11.35
N TYR A 432 -7.07 -25.91 10.05
CA TYR A 432 -6.39 -27.03 9.42
C TYR A 432 -4.87 -26.90 9.57
N PRO A 433 -4.15 -27.96 10.04
CA PRO A 433 -2.70 -27.88 10.23
C PRO A 433 -1.88 -27.81 8.92
N TYR A 434 -2.47 -28.20 7.79
CA TYR A 434 -1.82 -28.22 6.48
C TYR A 434 -2.70 -27.53 5.42
N PRO A 435 -2.11 -26.95 4.36
CA PRO A 435 -2.85 -26.33 3.28
C PRO A 435 -3.73 -27.36 2.55
N MET A 436 -5.01 -27.02 2.32
CA MET A 436 -5.96 -27.93 1.68
C MET A 436 -6.76 -27.20 0.59
N ILE A 437 -7.05 -27.92 -0.47
CA ILE A 437 -7.97 -27.51 -1.54
C ILE A 437 -9.06 -28.55 -1.65
N ARG A 438 -10.32 -28.14 -1.53
CA ARG A 438 -11.46 -28.95 -1.93
C ARG A 438 -11.66 -28.75 -3.43
N THR A 439 -11.82 -29.86 -4.14
CA THR A 439 -11.85 -29.81 -5.59
C THR A 439 -12.69 -30.93 -6.19
N ASN A 440 -13.07 -30.78 -7.45
CA ASN A 440 -13.66 -31.84 -8.23
C ASN A 440 -12.66 -32.46 -9.25
N ALA A 441 -13.05 -33.49 -9.95
CA ALA A 441 -12.21 -34.14 -10.94
C ALA A 441 -11.89 -33.23 -12.13
N VAL A 442 -12.77 -32.31 -12.47
CA VAL A 442 -12.62 -31.39 -13.61
C VAL A 442 -11.41 -30.45 -13.38
N TYR A 443 -11.26 -29.92 -12.16
CA TYR A 443 -10.10 -29.09 -11.81
C TYR A 443 -8.78 -29.84 -11.93
N LEU A 444 -8.75 -31.11 -11.46
CA LEU A 444 -7.52 -31.90 -11.40
C LEU A 444 -7.14 -32.56 -12.75
N LYS A 445 -8.02 -32.54 -13.75
CA LYS A 445 -7.81 -33.18 -15.05
C LYS A 445 -6.54 -32.68 -15.76
N ASP A 446 -6.28 -31.38 -15.65
CA ASP A 446 -5.16 -30.73 -16.31
C ASP A 446 -3.86 -30.79 -15.44
N HIS A 447 -3.92 -31.39 -14.22
CA HIS A 447 -2.78 -31.52 -13.33
C HIS A 447 -2.12 -32.90 -13.41
N ASP A 448 -0.77 -32.94 -13.43
CA ASP A 448 0.00 -34.21 -13.46
C ASP A 448 0.22 -34.76 -12.03
N ILE A 449 -0.81 -35.37 -11.47
CA ILE A 449 -0.78 -35.94 -10.13
C ILE A 449 -0.28 -37.36 -10.19
N ARG A 450 0.76 -37.69 -9.41
CA ARG A 450 1.43 -38.99 -9.41
C ARG A 450 1.43 -39.59 -8.01
N ASP A 451 1.28 -40.93 -7.95
CA ASP A 451 1.47 -41.71 -6.72
C ASP A 451 2.94 -41.71 -6.27
N LEU A 452 3.23 -42.28 -5.12
CA LEU A 452 4.60 -42.36 -4.59
C LEU A 452 5.55 -43.15 -5.51
N ASP A 453 5.02 -44.08 -6.29
CA ASP A 453 5.78 -44.89 -7.26
C ASP A 453 6.04 -44.15 -8.57
N GLY A 454 5.39 -43.00 -8.77
CA GLY A 454 5.53 -42.13 -9.94
C GLY A 454 4.54 -42.40 -11.07
N ASN A 455 3.55 -43.28 -10.86
CA ASN A 455 2.48 -43.53 -11.82
C ASN A 455 1.45 -42.39 -11.78
N LYS A 456 0.95 -41.99 -12.94
CA LYS A 456 -0.10 -40.98 -13.02
C LYS A 456 -1.41 -41.54 -12.44
N ILE A 457 -2.02 -40.80 -11.50
CA ILE A 457 -3.28 -41.15 -10.91
C ILE A 457 -4.41 -40.75 -11.88
N ASP A 458 -5.28 -41.72 -12.21
CA ASP A 458 -6.47 -41.47 -13.01
C ASP A 458 -7.58 -40.94 -12.10
N ILE A 459 -7.72 -39.64 -12.05
CA ILE A 459 -8.67 -38.92 -11.17
C ILE A 459 -10.13 -39.27 -11.54
N GLU A 460 -10.41 -39.58 -12.80
CA GLU A 460 -11.79 -39.94 -13.25
C GLU A 460 -12.25 -41.29 -12.68
N LYS A 461 -11.33 -42.20 -12.34
CA LYS A 461 -11.64 -43.49 -11.70
C LYS A 461 -11.96 -43.40 -10.21
N ILE A 462 -11.66 -42.29 -9.57
CA ILE A 462 -11.96 -42.05 -8.16
C ILE A 462 -13.47 -41.76 -8.04
N LYS A 463 -14.26 -42.70 -7.51
CA LYS A 463 -15.72 -42.58 -7.42
C LYS A 463 -16.23 -42.04 -6.09
N GLU A 464 -15.41 -42.06 -5.06
CA GLU A 464 -15.73 -41.63 -3.70
C GLU A 464 -14.95 -40.40 -3.31
N ASP A 465 -15.41 -39.69 -2.26
CA ASP A 465 -14.67 -38.60 -1.66
C ASP A 465 -13.33 -39.16 -1.20
N THR A 466 -12.23 -38.55 -1.69
CA THR A 466 -10.88 -39.08 -1.50
C THR A 466 -9.89 -37.95 -1.18
N ILE A 467 -8.98 -38.22 -0.25
CA ILE A 467 -7.95 -37.28 0.15
C ILE A 467 -6.61 -37.68 -0.47
N LEU A 468 -6.04 -36.80 -1.30
CA LEU A 468 -4.69 -36.96 -1.82
C LEU A 468 -3.70 -36.18 -0.95
N VAL A 469 -2.77 -36.89 -0.33
CA VAL A 469 -1.84 -36.32 0.66
C VAL A 469 -0.42 -36.28 0.07
N PRO A 470 0.18 -35.10 -0.10
CA PRO A 470 1.57 -34.99 -0.52
C PRO A 470 2.53 -35.70 0.43
N GLU A 471 3.64 -36.21 -0.12
CA GLU A 471 4.68 -36.96 0.60
C GLU A 471 5.20 -36.21 1.83
N GLU A 472 5.30 -34.89 1.76
CA GLU A 472 5.78 -34.05 2.87
C GLU A 472 4.86 -34.10 4.11
N PHE A 473 3.56 -34.40 3.94
CA PHE A 473 2.59 -34.51 5.03
C PHE A 473 2.24 -35.93 5.41
N LYS A 474 2.93 -36.94 4.87
CA LYS A 474 2.67 -38.37 5.10
C LYS A 474 2.66 -38.75 6.58
N ASN A 475 3.50 -38.13 7.39
CA ASN A 475 3.63 -38.38 8.81
C ASN A 475 2.85 -37.37 9.68
N GLY A 476 2.02 -36.55 9.07
CA GLY A 476 1.25 -35.52 9.73
C GLY A 476 -0.05 -36.06 10.36
N ASP A 477 -0.66 -35.24 11.22
CA ASP A 477 -1.98 -35.55 11.77
C ASP A 477 -3.06 -35.22 10.73
N LEU A 478 -3.67 -36.26 10.17
CA LEU A 478 -4.71 -36.15 9.15
C LEU A 478 -6.12 -36.29 9.72
N ALA A 479 -6.29 -36.49 11.02
CA ALA A 479 -7.58 -36.77 11.64
C ALA A 479 -8.63 -35.66 11.39
N LYS A 480 -8.18 -34.40 11.33
CA LYS A 480 -9.06 -33.24 11.00
C LYS A 480 -9.57 -33.22 9.56
N TYR A 481 -8.91 -33.90 8.64
CA TYR A 481 -9.28 -33.94 7.21
C TYR A 481 -10.24 -35.06 6.88
N GLN A 482 -10.20 -36.15 7.64
CA GLN A 482 -11.05 -37.33 7.46
C GLN A 482 -12.35 -37.19 8.25
N LYS A 483 -13.39 -36.60 7.66
CA LYS A 483 -14.69 -36.41 8.32
C LYS A 483 -15.57 -37.69 8.34
N ARG A 484 -15.39 -38.58 7.34
CA ARG A 484 -16.23 -39.76 7.09
C ARG A 484 -15.41 -41.01 6.78
N ASN A 485 -14.18 -41.16 7.28
CA ASN A 485 -13.25 -42.22 6.93
C ASN A 485 -12.93 -42.30 5.43
N GLU A 486 -12.82 -41.16 4.77
CA GLU A 486 -12.48 -41.08 3.36
C GLU A 486 -11.16 -41.79 3.05
N PRO A 487 -11.03 -42.44 1.90
CA PRO A 487 -9.79 -43.08 1.45
C PRO A 487 -8.67 -42.03 1.34
N VAL A 488 -7.47 -42.39 1.80
CA VAL A 488 -6.28 -41.57 1.69
C VAL A 488 -5.33 -42.20 0.69
N ILE A 489 -4.92 -41.44 -0.31
CA ILE A 489 -3.91 -41.80 -1.28
C ILE A 489 -2.71 -40.87 -1.12
N TYR A 490 -1.55 -41.42 -0.88
CA TYR A 490 -0.32 -40.64 -0.80
C TYR A 490 0.22 -40.37 -2.19
N ILE A 491 0.58 -39.11 -2.44
CA ILE A 491 1.07 -38.63 -3.74
C ILE A 491 2.46 -37.99 -3.62
N LYS A 492 3.20 -37.95 -4.70
CA LYS A 492 4.39 -37.11 -4.77
C LYS A 492 4.01 -35.66 -4.57
N ASN A 493 4.96 -34.85 -4.14
CA ASN A 493 4.73 -33.41 -4.08
C ASN A 493 4.22 -32.94 -5.44
N ASN A 494 3.07 -32.31 -5.43
CA ASN A 494 2.25 -32.04 -6.61
C ASN A 494 2.43 -30.61 -7.16
N GLY A 495 3.33 -29.82 -6.57
CA GLY A 495 3.68 -28.49 -7.04
C GLY A 495 2.71 -27.42 -6.58
N LYS A 496 2.55 -26.39 -7.38
CA LYS A 496 1.78 -25.20 -7.04
C LYS A 496 0.39 -25.23 -7.67
N PHE A 497 -0.61 -24.92 -6.86
CA PHE A 497 -2.01 -24.81 -7.25
C PHE A 497 -2.49 -23.38 -7.07
N TYR A 498 -3.30 -22.89 -8.01
CA TYR A 498 -3.72 -21.49 -8.07
C TYR A 498 -5.20 -21.33 -7.74
N ASN A 499 -5.51 -20.23 -7.03
CA ASN A 499 -6.88 -19.89 -6.63
C ASN A 499 -7.53 -18.99 -7.68
N TYR A 500 -8.41 -19.54 -8.49
CA TYR A 500 -9.10 -18.77 -9.54
C TYR A 500 -10.11 -17.76 -9.02
N LYS A 501 -10.52 -17.84 -7.74
CA LYS A 501 -11.26 -16.76 -7.07
C LYS A 501 -10.44 -15.49 -6.94
N LEU A 502 -9.11 -15.62 -7.02
CA LEU A 502 -8.17 -14.55 -6.76
C LEU A 502 -8.28 -13.96 -5.34
N TRP A 503 -8.76 -14.75 -4.39
CA TRP A 503 -8.73 -14.43 -2.96
C TRP A 503 -7.49 -15.07 -2.31
N GLN A 504 -7.03 -14.50 -1.21
CA GLN A 504 -5.93 -15.10 -0.46
C GLN A 504 -6.33 -16.44 0.17
N PRO A 505 -5.44 -17.44 0.11
CA PRO A 505 -4.15 -17.43 -0.59
C PRO A 505 -4.30 -17.57 -2.10
N TYR A 506 -3.52 -16.82 -2.89
CA TYR A 506 -3.57 -16.87 -4.36
C TYR A 506 -2.98 -18.16 -4.94
N ALA A 507 -2.09 -18.81 -4.21
CA ALA A 507 -1.53 -20.10 -4.55
C ALA A 507 -1.11 -20.87 -3.29
N LEU A 508 -1.15 -22.20 -3.39
CA LEU A 508 -0.65 -23.11 -2.36
C LEU A 508 0.38 -24.06 -2.96
N ASP A 509 1.48 -24.26 -2.25
CA ASP A 509 2.51 -25.22 -2.62
C ASP A 509 2.19 -26.57 -1.97
N ASN A 510 2.15 -27.63 -2.77
CA ASN A 510 1.87 -29.00 -2.35
C ASN A 510 0.67 -29.14 -1.39
N PRO A 511 -0.52 -28.59 -1.72
CA PRO A 511 -1.66 -28.73 -0.82
C PRO A 511 -2.17 -30.15 -0.76
N ILE A 512 -2.83 -30.49 0.35
CA ILE A 512 -3.70 -31.67 0.43
C ILE A 512 -4.88 -31.41 -0.49
N LEU A 513 -5.18 -32.37 -1.39
CA LEU A 513 -6.29 -32.26 -2.33
C LEU A 513 -7.44 -33.14 -1.85
N TYR A 514 -8.56 -32.53 -1.50
CA TYR A 514 -9.79 -33.24 -1.14
C TYR A 514 -10.68 -33.31 -2.37
N ILE A 515 -10.69 -34.48 -3.04
CA ILE A 515 -11.57 -34.74 -4.17
C ILE A 515 -12.97 -34.96 -3.64
N GLN A 516 -13.85 -34.02 -3.92
CA GLN A 516 -15.25 -34.08 -3.46
C GLN A 516 -16.15 -34.61 -4.58
N ARG A 517 -16.91 -35.64 -4.27
CA ARG A 517 -17.93 -36.22 -5.15
C ARG A 517 -19.33 -36.00 -4.58
N THR A 518 -19.41 -35.89 -3.27
CA THR A 518 -20.68 -35.65 -2.57
C THR A 518 -20.67 -34.22 -2.01
N PHE A 519 -21.43 -33.33 -2.59
CA PHE A 519 -21.52 -31.96 -2.17
C PHE A 519 -22.73 -31.76 -1.23
N SER A 520 -22.47 -31.27 -0.02
CA SER A 520 -23.49 -30.71 0.86
C SER A 520 -23.36 -29.20 0.84
N ILE A 521 -24.29 -28.48 0.29
CA ILE A 521 -24.14 -27.08 -0.07
C ILE A 521 -24.19 -26.16 1.12
N VAL A 522 -23.18 -25.26 1.17
CA VAL A 522 -23.24 -23.99 1.87
C VAL A 522 -23.26 -22.89 0.81
N ASP A 523 -24.03 -21.83 1.00
CA ASP A 523 -24.35 -20.80 -0.01
C ASP A 523 -23.12 -20.11 -0.67
N ASN A 524 -21.94 -20.21 -0.06
CA ASN A 524 -20.71 -19.61 -0.58
C ASN A 524 -19.89 -20.51 -1.54
N GLU A 525 -20.27 -21.77 -1.74
CA GLU A 525 -19.48 -22.72 -2.55
C GLU A 525 -19.60 -22.44 -4.05
N ILE A 526 -20.69 -21.83 -4.50
CA ILE A 526 -20.89 -21.48 -5.91
C ILE A 526 -19.83 -20.51 -6.44
N GLN A 527 -19.33 -19.62 -5.59
CA GLN A 527 -18.27 -18.69 -5.97
C GLN A 527 -16.92 -19.37 -6.23
N SER A 528 -16.78 -20.65 -5.86
CA SER A 528 -15.61 -21.49 -6.14
C SER A 528 -15.76 -22.32 -7.43
N MET A 529 -16.87 -22.14 -8.14
CA MET A 529 -17.17 -22.83 -9.38
C MET A 529 -16.89 -21.93 -10.58
N PHE A 530 -16.16 -22.48 -11.56
CA PHE A 530 -15.75 -21.77 -12.77
C PHE A 530 -16.11 -22.57 -14.00
N PHE A 531 -16.65 -21.88 -14.99
CA PHE A 531 -16.96 -22.44 -16.29
C PHE A 531 -15.83 -22.20 -17.27
N LYS A 532 -15.32 -23.26 -17.89
CA LYS A 532 -14.29 -23.14 -18.93
C LYS A 532 -15.00 -23.11 -20.29
N THR A 533 -14.98 -21.96 -20.97
CA THR A 533 -15.62 -21.79 -22.27
C THR A 533 -14.86 -20.81 -23.16
N ASP A 534 -14.80 -21.13 -24.46
CA ASP A 534 -14.25 -20.20 -25.47
C ASP A 534 -15.32 -19.23 -25.99
N ASP A 535 -16.60 -19.52 -25.77
CA ASP A 535 -17.72 -18.66 -26.16
C ASP A 535 -18.63 -18.34 -24.95
N PRO A 536 -18.36 -17.22 -24.25
CA PRO A 536 -19.16 -16.81 -23.11
C PRO A 536 -20.61 -16.46 -23.45
N LYS A 537 -20.94 -16.17 -24.72
CA LYS A 537 -22.30 -15.83 -25.13
C LYS A 537 -23.21 -17.06 -25.08
N VAL A 538 -22.69 -18.22 -25.47
CA VAL A 538 -23.45 -19.50 -25.38
C VAL A 538 -23.75 -19.82 -23.94
N LEU A 539 -22.73 -19.70 -23.06
CA LEU A 539 -22.92 -19.95 -21.64
C LEU A 539 -23.91 -18.95 -21.01
N LYS A 540 -23.87 -17.70 -21.42
CA LYS A 540 -24.80 -16.65 -20.94
C LYS A 540 -26.25 -16.95 -21.35
N GLU A 541 -26.48 -17.47 -22.57
CA GLU A 541 -27.83 -17.90 -23.02
C GLU A 541 -28.30 -19.13 -22.27
N GLU A 542 -27.43 -20.13 -22.01
CA GLU A 542 -27.76 -21.31 -21.19
C GLU A 542 -28.14 -20.93 -19.75
N LEU A 543 -27.45 -19.98 -19.15
CA LEU A 543 -27.66 -19.54 -17.76
C LEU A 543 -28.73 -18.45 -17.62
N LYS A 544 -29.26 -17.92 -18.72
CA LYS A 544 -30.30 -16.87 -18.72
C LYS A 544 -31.56 -17.19 -17.90
N PRO A 545 -32.06 -18.47 -17.86
CA PRO A 545 -33.23 -18.81 -17.03
C PRO A 545 -33.01 -18.58 -15.54
N TYR A 546 -31.75 -18.56 -15.10
CA TYR A 546 -31.37 -18.38 -13.69
C TYR A 546 -31.14 -16.90 -13.30
N ASN A 547 -31.20 -15.97 -14.26
CA ASN A 547 -31.00 -14.53 -14.06
C ASN A 547 -29.68 -14.20 -13.31
N ILE A 548 -28.59 -14.80 -13.78
CA ILE A 548 -27.24 -14.64 -13.18
C ILE A 548 -26.29 -13.86 -14.09
N THR A 549 -25.34 -13.22 -13.48
CA THR A 549 -24.26 -12.51 -14.17
C THR A 549 -22.99 -13.37 -14.18
N LEU A 550 -22.37 -13.47 -15.36
CA LEU A 550 -21.08 -14.13 -15.53
C LEU A 550 -19.97 -13.10 -15.34
N VAL A 551 -18.96 -13.44 -14.55
CA VAL A 551 -17.78 -12.62 -14.32
C VAL A 551 -16.55 -13.36 -14.85
N SER A 552 -15.82 -12.74 -15.75
CA SER A 552 -14.59 -13.29 -16.30
C SER A 552 -13.48 -13.38 -15.25
N ALA A 553 -12.85 -14.54 -15.11
CA ALA A 553 -11.66 -14.67 -14.26
C ALA A 553 -10.47 -13.87 -14.81
N GLN A 554 -10.39 -13.69 -16.15
CA GLN A 554 -9.41 -12.82 -16.80
C GLN A 554 -9.53 -11.36 -16.32
N TYR A 555 -10.77 -10.88 -16.18
CA TYR A 555 -11.02 -9.55 -15.66
C TYR A 555 -10.45 -9.36 -14.23
N ARG A 556 -10.76 -10.30 -13.32
CA ARG A 556 -10.21 -10.29 -11.96
C ARG A 556 -8.67 -10.40 -11.97
N TYR A 557 -8.12 -11.22 -12.86
CA TYR A 557 -6.68 -11.37 -13.03
C TYR A 557 -6.00 -10.05 -13.41
N ASP A 558 -6.48 -9.40 -14.48
CA ASP A 558 -5.88 -8.15 -14.98
C ASP A 558 -5.92 -7.07 -13.91
N HIS A 559 -7.00 -7.03 -13.17
CA HIS A 559 -7.21 -6.16 -12.04
C HIS A 559 -6.17 -6.38 -10.93
N TYR A 560 -6.03 -7.60 -10.41
CA TYR A 560 -5.06 -7.89 -9.34
C TYR A 560 -3.62 -7.70 -9.78
N ILE A 561 -3.29 -8.01 -11.04
CA ILE A 561 -1.96 -7.73 -11.61
C ILE A 561 -1.66 -6.23 -11.58
N MET A 562 -2.63 -5.41 -11.93
CA MET A 562 -2.47 -3.96 -11.92
C MET A 562 -2.28 -3.44 -10.50
N THR A 563 -3.13 -3.86 -9.57
CA THR A 563 -3.05 -3.54 -8.15
C THR A 563 -1.70 -3.88 -7.54
N PHE A 564 -1.27 -5.13 -7.67
CA PHE A 564 0.03 -5.54 -7.10
C PHE A 564 1.20 -4.82 -7.75
N LYS A 565 1.11 -4.51 -9.05
CA LYS A 565 2.13 -3.73 -9.75
C LYS A 565 2.24 -2.31 -9.20
N GLU A 566 1.13 -1.64 -8.95
CA GLU A 566 1.12 -0.30 -8.35
C GLU A 566 1.70 -0.32 -6.94
N GLN A 567 1.26 -1.24 -6.10
CA GLN A 567 1.78 -1.41 -4.75
C GLN A 567 3.28 -1.71 -4.72
N LEU A 568 3.76 -2.55 -5.65
CA LEU A 568 5.18 -2.82 -5.80
C LEU A 568 5.98 -1.59 -6.24
N ILE A 569 5.40 -0.72 -7.08
CA ILE A 569 6.03 0.55 -7.46
C ILE A 569 6.13 1.45 -6.24
N ASP A 570 5.07 1.58 -5.46
CA ASP A 570 5.00 2.43 -4.27
C ASP A 570 6.02 2.01 -3.20
N PHE A 571 5.99 0.73 -2.79
CA PHE A 571 6.96 0.20 -1.82
C PHE A 571 8.37 0.15 -2.39
N GLY A 572 8.52 -0.18 -3.67
CA GLY A 572 9.81 -0.19 -4.35
C GLY A 572 10.47 1.19 -4.39
N LEU A 573 9.70 2.25 -4.65
CA LEU A 573 10.18 3.63 -4.64
C LEU A 573 10.67 4.03 -3.23
N ILE A 574 9.86 3.77 -2.21
CA ILE A 574 10.23 4.03 -0.81
C ILE A 574 11.50 3.26 -0.44
N PHE A 575 11.57 1.99 -0.78
CA PHE A 575 12.73 1.13 -0.51
C PHE A 575 14.00 1.63 -1.20
N ILE A 576 13.92 2.00 -2.49
CA ILE A 576 15.05 2.54 -3.25
C ILE A 576 15.56 3.84 -2.62
N ILE A 577 14.68 4.72 -2.18
CA ILE A 577 15.08 5.99 -1.53
C ILE A 577 15.81 5.69 -0.21
N TYR A 578 15.35 4.74 0.60
CA TYR A 578 16.06 4.32 1.81
C TYR A 578 17.48 3.82 1.49
N VAL A 579 17.62 2.99 0.45
CA VAL A 579 18.94 2.49 0.01
C VAL A 579 19.84 3.66 -0.42
N ILE A 580 19.32 4.60 -1.20
CA ILE A 580 20.10 5.77 -1.66
C ILE A 580 20.54 6.61 -0.45
N LEU A 581 19.66 6.89 0.52
CA LEU A 581 20.02 7.63 1.72
C LEU A 581 21.12 6.94 2.53
N TYR A 582 21.01 5.62 2.66
CA TYR A 582 22.04 4.83 3.32
C TYR A 582 23.39 4.87 2.57
N LEU A 583 23.36 4.75 1.23
CA LEU A 583 24.59 4.90 0.41
C LEU A 583 25.23 6.28 0.58
N ILE A 584 24.43 7.32 0.67
CA ILE A 584 24.91 8.68 0.91
C ILE A 584 25.65 8.77 2.27
N LEU A 585 25.10 8.16 3.32
CA LEU A 585 25.72 8.10 4.64
C LEU A 585 27.07 7.37 4.62
N ILE A 586 27.16 6.24 3.92
CA ILE A 586 28.41 5.49 3.73
C ILE A 586 29.45 6.36 3.02
N ILE A 587 29.09 6.92 1.86
CA ILE A 587 30.00 7.76 1.06
C ILE A 587 30.49 8.96 1.90
N GLN A 588 29.59 9.57 2.66
CA GLN A 588 29.95 10.67 3.53
C GLN A 588 30.94 10.27 4.63
N SER A 589 30.73 9.12 5.28
CA SER A 589 31.63 8.58 6.30
C SER A 589 33.04 8.34 5.74
N ILE A 590 33.11 7.73 4.55
CA ILE A 590 34.36 7.48 3.84
C ILE A 590 35.07 8.80 3.50
N LEU A 591 34.34 9.77 2.96
CA LEU A 591 34.91 11.10 2.63
C LEU A 591 35.51 11.80 3.85
N MET A 592 34.85 11.67 5.01
CA MET A 592 35.41 12.27 6.26
C MET A 592 36.65 11.54 6.74
N PHE A 593 36.65 10.20 6.68
CA PHE A 593 37.82 9.41 7.01
C PHE A 593 39.04 9.84 6.20
N TYR A 594 38.90 9.99 4.88
CA TYR A 594 40.01 10.41 4.02
C TYR A 594 40.43 11.84 4.23
N ASN A 595 39.50 12.75 4.57
CA ASN A 595 39.85 14.13 4.89
C ASN A 595 40.75 14.22 6.16
N GLU A 596 40.57 13.27 7.07
CA GLU A 596 41.28 13.25 8.34
C GLU A 596 42.59 12.47 8.27
N HIS A 597 42.52 11.28 7.71
CA HIS A 597 43.64 10.32 7.70
C HIS A 597 44.41 10.29 6.38
N GLY A 598 44.03 11.09 5.38
CA GLY A 598 44.60 11.02 4.03
C GLY A 598 46.12 11.16 3.98
N LYS A 599 46.70 12.11 4.76
CA LYS A 599 48.16 12.28 4.86
C LYS A 599 48.85 11.08 5.50
N THR A 600 48.29 10.55 6.57
CA THR A 600 48.82 9.38 7.28
C THR A 600 48.79 8.15 6.39
N ILE A 601 47.68 7.97 5.62
CA ILE A 601 47.53 6.89 4.66
C ILE A 601 48.54 7.01 3.55
N ALA A 602 48.79 8.23 3.00
CA ALA A 602 49.75 8.46 1.97
C ALA A 602 51.20 8.12 2.45
N VAL A 603 51.55 8.47 3.68
CA VAL A 603 52.85 8.10 4.28
C VAL A 603 52.93 6.57 4.48
N LYS A 604 51.88 5.93 5.03
CA LYS A 604 51.81 4.46 5.16
C LYS A 604 51.92 3.74 3.79
N TYR A 605 51.40 4.35 2.73
CA TYR A 605 51.50 3.86 1.37
C TYR A 605 52.94 3.89 0.86
N MET A 606 53.65 5.01 1.02
CA MET A 606 55.06 5.15 0.66
C MET A 606 55.97 4.18 1.40
N LEU A 607 55.65 3.89 2.67
CA LEU A 607 56.37 2.90 3.49
C LEU A 607 56.03 1.44 3.13
N GLY A 608 55.30 1.19 2.04
CA GLY A 608 54.99 -0.16 1.55
C GLY A 608 54.06 -0.96 2.45
N LYS A 609 53.34 -0.34 3.42
CA LYS A 609 52.42 -1.09 4.27
C LYS A 609 51.26 -1.67 3.49
N SER A 610 50.82 -2.91 3.84
CA SER A 610 49.70 -3.60 3.20
C SER A 610 48.40 -2.77 3.32
N LYS A 611 47.45 -2.98 2.38
CA LYS A 611 46.16 -2.27 2.38
C LYS A 611 45.42 -2.39 3.73
N ILE A 612 45.35 -3.55 4.31
CA ILE A 612 44.70 -3.79 5.60
C ILE A 612 45.35 -2.92 6.70
N LYS A 613 46.67 -2.86 6.76
CA LYS A 613 47.37 -2.04 7.76
C LYS A 613 47.22 -0.53 7.53
N ARG A 614 46.99 -0.09 6.27
CA ARG A 614 46.76 1.30 5.94
C ARG A 614 45.36 1.78 6.36
N TYR A 615 44.35 0.94 6.18
CA TYR A 615 42.93 1.26 6.37
C TYR A 615 42.32 0.55 7.58
N TRP A 616 43.16 0.01 8.49
CA TRP A 616 42.70 -0.70 9.67
C TRP A 616 41.65 0.08 10.50
N GLU A 617 41.90 1.37 10.69
CA GLU A 617 41.01 2.26 11.46
C GLU A 617 39.62 2.39 10.79
N LEU A 618 39.54 2.45 9.47
CA LEU A 618 38.27 2.46 8.74
C LEU A 618 37.51 1.16 8.98
N PHE A 619 38.16 0.02 8.70
CA PHE A 619 37.52 -1.28 8.85
C PHE A 619 37.12 -1.60 10.29
N SER A 620 37.94 -1.23 11.27
CA SER A 620 37.62 -1.48 12.68
C SER A 620 36.41 -0.67 13.16
N VAL A 621 36.29 0.60 12.72
CA VAL A 621 35.13 1.44 13.02
C VAL A 621 33.86 0.90 12.34
N SER A 622 33.95 0.43 11.11
CA SER A 622 32.81 -0.17 10.41
C SER A 622 32.34 -1.45 11.08
N VAL A 623 33.27 -2.37 11.44
CA VAL A 623 32.93 -3.60 12.16
C VAL A 623 32.31 -3.29 13.52
N LEU A 624 32.90 -2.37 14.30
CA LEU A 624 32.33 -1.97 15.57
C LEU A 624 30.94 -1.32 15.44
N SER A 625 30.75 -0.51 14.40
CA SER A 625 29.45 0.09 14.09
C SER A 625 28.37 -0.96 13.90
N TYR A 626 28.66 -2.01 13.09
CA TYR A 626 27.69 -3.09 12.89
C TYR A 626 27.48 -3.98 14.10
N ALA A 627 28.50 -4.16 14.94
CA ALA A 627 28.33 -4.85 16.23
C ALA A 627 27.34 -4.11 17.14
N VAL A 628 27.44 -2.77 17.18
CA VAL A 628 26.53 -1.91 17.95
C VAL A 628 25.12 -1.93 17.33
N ILE A 629 25.00 -1.83 15.99
CA ILE A 629 23.71 -1.91 15.29
C ILE A 629 23.03 -3.24 15.57
N PHE A 630 23.79 -4.34 15.50
CA PHE A 630 23.28 -5.68 15.82
C PHE A 630 22.79 -5.77 17.27
N ALA A 631 23.59 -5.29 18.23
CA ALA A 631 23.19 -5.26 19.64
C ALA A 631 21.94 -4.39 19.90
N ALA A 632 21.81 -3.25 19.18
CA ALA A 632 20.65 -2.39 19.27
C ALA A 632 19.41 -3.06 18.66
N SER A 633 19.56 -3.74 17.52
CA SER A 633 18.44 -4.40 16.80
C SER A 633 17.77 -5.51 17.63
N THR A 634 18.52 -6.15 18.57
CA THR A 634 17.96 -7.19 19.44
C THR A 634 16.94 -6.66 20.46
N LYS A 635 16.94 -5.32 20.70
CA LYS A 635 15.99 -4.63 21.60
C LYS A 635 14.81 -3.99 20.87
N LEU A 636 14.85 -3.98 19.56
CA LEU A 636 13.76 -3.45 18.75
C LEU A 636 12.78 -4.59 18.45
N ASP A 637 11.47 -4.28 18.49
CA ASP A 637 10.39 -5.24 18.15
C ASP A 637 10.35 -5.49 16.61
N ILE A 638 11.41 -6.07 16.09
CA ILE A 638 11.51 -6.42 14.69
C ILE A 638 11.73 -7.93 14.59
N THR A 639 11.12 -8.58 13.59
CA THR A 639 11.38 -10.01 13.34
C THR A 639 12.89 -10.28 13.24
N ARG A 640 13.41 -11.02 14.20
CA ARG A 640 14.87 -11.22 14.42
C ARG A 640 15.59 -11.71 13.17
N LYS A 641 14.92 -12.57 12.37
CA LYS A 641 15.49 -13.14 11.14
C LYS A 641 15.74 -12.07 10.06
N ASP A 642 14.79 -11.19 9.84
CA ASP A 642 14.88 -10.20 8.77
C ASP A 642 15.87 -9.07 9.12
N SER A 643 15.87 -8.62 10.37
CA SER A 643 16.87 -7.66 10.86
C SER A 643 18.30 -8.14 10.66
N ILE A 644 18.58 -9.40 10.97
CA ILE A 644 19.92 -9.99 10.78
C ILE A 644 20.31 -10.00 9.30
N LYS A 645 19.38 -10.41 8.41
CA LYS A 645 19.64 -10.41 6.96
C LYS A 645 20.00 -9.02 6.46
N PHE A 646 19.25 -7.99 6.85
CA PHE A 646 19.53 -6.62 6.42
C PHE A 646 20.81 -6.05 6.99
N ILE A 647 21.11 -6.31 8.27
CA ILE A 647 22.37 -5.88 8.90
C ILE A 647 23.56 -6.51 8.16
N CYS A 648 23.52 -7.80 7.86
CA CYS A 648 24.56 -8.47 7.09
C CYS A 648 24.68 -7.91 5.67
N THR A 649 23.55 -7.66 5.00
CA THR A 649 23.55 -7.09 3.63
C THR A 649 24.14 -5.69 3.64
N PHE A 650 23.78 -4.83 4.58
CA PHE A 650 24.33 -3.48 4.71
C PHE A 650 25.82 -3.50 5.05
N ALA A 651 26.26 -4.42 5.93
CA ALA A 651 27.68 -4.59 6.25
C ALA A 651 28.51 -4.99 5.02
N ILE A 652 28.01 -5.95 4.22
CA ILE A 652 28.64 -6.37 2.97
C ILE A 652 28.68 -5.21 1.97
N LEU A 653 27.57 -4.50 1.79
CA LEU A 653 27.47 -3.38 0.87
C LEU A 653 28.46 -2.25 1.26
N GLU A 654 28.54 -1.91 2.53
CA GLU A 654 29.50 -0.90 3.03
C GLU A 654 30.93 -1.34 2.74
N LEU A 655 31.28 -2.58 3.05
CA LEU A 655 32.63 -3.12 2.81
C LEU A 655 32.99 -3.09 1.31
N VAL A 656 32.07 -3.44 0.43
CA VAL A 656 32.27 -3.34 -1.03
C VAL A 656 32.53 -1.89 -1.45
N ILE A 657 31.72 -0.96 -0.97
CA ILE A 657 31.87 0.47 -1.29
C ILE A 657 33.20 1.02 -0.74
N GLU A 658 33.59 0.66 0.48
CA GLU A 658 34.88 1.02 1.06
C GLU A 658 36.03 0.52 0.18
N LEU A 659 36.03 -0.75 -0.24
CA LEU A 659 37.07 -1.33 -1.09
C LEU A 659 37.13 -0.66 -2.47
N LEU A 660 35.97 -0.37 -3.07
CA LEU A 660 35.91 0.36 -4.36
C LEU A 660 36.49 1.77 -4.22
N TYR A 661 36.11 2.47 -3.15
CA TYR A 661 36.58 3.84 -2.91
C TYR A 661 38.07 3.87 -2.58
N ILE A 662 38.57 2.93 -1.78
CA ILE A 662 40.01 2.74 -1.50
C ILE A 662 40.76 2.59 -2.82
N SER A 663 40.31 1.69 -3.70
CA SER A 663 40.96 1.44 -4.99
C SER A 663 40.96 2.67 -5.89
N TYR A 664 39.84 3.43 -5.93
CA TYR A 664 39.74 4.69 -6.67
C TYR A 664 40.67 5.76 -6.12
N TYR A 665 40.70 5.91 -4.77
CA TYR A 665 41.46 6.92 -4.09
C TYR A 665 42.98 6.67 -4.25
N GLU A 666 43.43 5.43 -4.09
CA GLU A 666 44.85 5.07 -4.28
C GLU A 666 45.32 5.36 -5.71
N ARG A 667 44.48 5.15 -6.72
CA ARG A 667 44.84 5.40 -8.12
C ARG A 667 44.91 6.88 -8.49
N LYS A 668 43.99 7.71 -7.97
CA LYS A 668 43.81 9.10 -8.46
C LYS A 668 44.34 10.17 -7.54
N LYS A 669 44.32 9.97 -6.21
CA LYS A 669 44.61 11.06 -5.25
C LYS A 669 45.88 10.89 -4.40
N MET A 670 46.49 9.71 -4.41
CA MET A 670 47.64 9.46 -3.54
C MET A 670 48.83 10.38 -3.87
N ILE A 671 49.10 10.58 -5.18
CA ILE A 671 50.21 11.42 -5.67
C ILE A 671 49.98 12.90 -5.36
N SER A 672 48.74 13.40 -5.50
CA SER A 672 48.41 14.79 -5.22
C SER A 672 48.49 15.11 -3.72
N LEU A 673 48.12 14.16 -2.86
CA LEU A 673 48.26 14.30 -1.41
C LEU A 673 49.71 14.35 -0.96
N LEU A 674 50.59 13.61 -1.60
CA LEU A 674 52.03 13.64 -1.33
C LEU A 674 52.65 14.96 -1.76
N LYS A 675 52.17 15.54 -2.87
CA LYS A 675 52.61 16.87 -3.34
C LYS A 675 52.01 18.04 -2.52
N GLY A 676 51.12 17.76 -1.55
CA GLY A 676 50.48 18.81 -0.78
C GLY A 676 49.37 19.56 -1.53
N GLU A 677 49.02 19.12 -2.74
CA GLU A 677 47.87 19.64 -3.52
C GLU A 677 46.58 19.15 -2.91
N LYS A 678 45.66 20.05 -2.58
CA LYS A 678 44.32 19.75 -2.00
C LYS A 678 43.26 19.50 -3.06
#